data_9e4ea3cfd9d01f75d8ac1fac71c0c8b6
#
_entry.id   9e4ea3cfd9d01f75d8ac1fac71c0c8b6
#
_cell.length_a   1.000
_cell.length_b   1.000
_cell.length_c   1.000
_cell.angle_alpha   90.00
_cell.angle_beta   90.00
_cell.angle_gamma   90.00
#
_symmetry.space_group_name_H-M   'P 1'
#
loop_
_entity.id
_entity.type
_entity.pdbx_description
1 polymer ?
#
loop_
_entity_poly.entity_id
_entity_poly.type
_entity_poly.pdbx_seq_one_letter_code
_entity_poly.pdbx_strand_id
1 'polypeptide(L)'
;MIRSARTGINVGCGSGSREDVATRKRPILLSLAAQGPDVSLPPLTPGMLFVFAVIVAALVLFATEALPVDVTAIAVMVALMLAEPATTLAADAGLIAEPVYVLHQAGDGISPLDRGLSGFASTATITVLAMFILSDGVQRTGIVQILGAKIASLTGDSETKQLSATVGLVAPISGFINNTAAVAILLPMVTDIAHKGKLSPSKLLLPLSYASMFGGMLTLIGTSTNILASQLSAELIDQPFSMFEFTQLGIIVTVIGTVYLLTVGRYLVPSRIPVEEDLTEEFEMGEYLTEVIVREDSPLIGQTVDEALRVSAFDVDIVQLVREKRTFLEPLGQKSIRAGDVFAVRTDRDTLVDLLDVEGLDIIPDVEVDDAELETANERKNLVEVVVAPGSSLIGETLVSTNFRQRYDATVLALRHGQELYRQRMDHVTLRIGDTLLVQATPESIDRLNRNNDFIVAQEVARPDFRRSKIPVAIGIVAAVVGVAALTPVHIVISALGGALAMVLTGCLRPPELYDAVQWDVIFLLAGVIPLGTALQETGGADLLAELFVMGAGSILAAGGGLAVVLGLMYLVTALLTNIISNNASVVLMIPVAIETAQQLNASAFAFVLAVTFAASTAFMTPVGYQTNLLVYGPGGYRFTDYLKVGAPLQAVFAVATTLGIAYFWGLAPA
;
A
#
# COMPACT_ATOMS: atom_id res chain seq x y z
N MET A 1 -55.60 35.01 -35.35
CA MET A 1 -56.51 34.39 -36.30
C MET A 1 -56.51 32.89 -36.06
N ILE A 2 -57.57 32.39 -35.43
CA ILE A 2 -58.57 31.40 -35.92
C ILE A 2 -58.12 29.96 -35.69
N ARG A 3 -58.69 29.28 -34.84
CA ARG A 3 -59.87 28.44 -34.46
C ARG A 3 -59.37 27.06 -34.03
N SER A 4 -59.54 26.62 -32.76
CA SER A 4 -60.76 25.97 -32.23
C SER A 4 -61.20 24.67 -32.95
N ALA A 5 -60.97 23.54 -32.25
CA ALA A 5 -61.92 22.40 -32.33
C ALA A 5 -61.89 21.67 -30.97
N ARG A 6 -62.99 21.81 -30.26
CA ARG A 6 -63.44 20.96 -29.13
C ARG A 6 -64.09 19.71 -29.71
N THR A 7 -63.75 18.53 -29.16
CA THR A 7 -64.69 17.41 -29.16
C THR A 7 -64.72 16.82 -27.76
N GLY A 8 -65.87 16.92 -27.12
CA GLY A 8 -66.20 16.35 -25.84
C GLY A 8 -66.48 14.87 -25.92
N ILE A 9 -66.21 14.14 -24.90
CA ILE A 9 -66.72 12.80 -24.63
C ILE A 9 -67.18 12.75 -23.15
N ASN A 10 -68.36 12.21 -23.03
CA ASN A 10 -69.25 12.07 -21.90
C ASN A 10 -68.65 11.45 -20.61
N VAL A 11 -69.11 12.00 -19.52
CA VAL A 11 -69.00 11.46 -18.16
C VAL A 11 -70.09 10.41 -17.96
N GLY A 12 -69.68 9.17 -17.66
CA GLY A 12 -70.52 8.13 -17.11
C GLY A 12 -70.16 7.91 -15.63
N CYS A 13 -71.04 8.37 -14.73
CA CYS A 13 -71.04 8.03 -13.33
C CYS A 13 -71.42 6.56 -13.12
N GLY A 14 -70.53 5.77 -12.56
CA GLY A 14 -70.81 4.42 -12.05
C GLY A 14 -70.33 4.35 -10.61
N SER A 15 -71.27 4.34 -9.66
CA SER A 15 -71.07 4.09 -8.22
C SER A 15 -70.66 2.64 -7.99
N GLY A 16 -69.45 2.40 -7.49
CA GLY A 16 -68.93 1.07 -7.11
C GLY A 16 -68.14 1.17 -5.81
N SER A 17 -68.60 0.46 -4.87
CA SER A 17 -68.23 0.30 -3.46
C SER A 17 -66.75 0.25 -3.10
N ARG A 18 -66.42 0.93 -1.98
CA ARG A 18 -65.18 0.80 -1.23
C ARG A 18 -65.09 -0.58 -0.57
N GLU A 19 -64.44 -1.55 -1.18
CA GLU A 19 -63.89 -2.77 -0.59
C GLU A 19 -63.21 -3.51 -1.74
N ASP A 20 -61.82 -3.41 -1.81
CA ASP A 20 -60.92 -4.32 -2.52
C ASP A 20 -59.63 -3.58 -2.98
N VAL A 21 -58.93 -2.97 -2.01
CA VAL A 21 -57.56 -2.42 -2.29
C VAL A 21 -56.46 -3.16 -1.46
N ALA A 22 -56.86 -4.16 -0.70
CA ALA A 22 -55.92 -4.85 0.22
C ALA A 22 -55.37 -6.21 -0.25
N THR A 23 -55.71 -6.71 -1.43
CA THR A 23 -55.31 -8.08 -1.83
C THR A 23 -54.66 -8.24 -3.21
N ARG A 24 -54.05 -7.21 -3.74
CA ARG A 24 -53.35 -7.32 -5.06
C ARG A 24 -51.84 -7.06 -5.04
N LYS A 25 -51.15 -7.29 -3.92
CA LYS A 25 -49.67 -7.20 -3.86
C LYS A 25 -48.97 -8.55 -3.56
N ARG A 26 -49.56 -9.68 -3.81
CA ARG A 26 -48.95 -11.00 -3.52
C ARG A 26 -49.05 -12.06 -4.64
N PRO A 27 -48.93 -11.83 -5.95
CA PRO A 27 -48.58 -12.95 -6.79
C PRO A 27 -47.33 -12.82 -7.64
N ILE A 28 -46.62 -11.68 -7.69
CA ILE A 28 -45.46 -11.56 -8.59
C ILE A 28 -44.19 -12.24 -7.98
N LEU A 29 -44.00 -12.21 -6.66
CA LEU A 29 -42.86 -12.86 -5.99
C LEU A 29 -43.02 -14.40 -5.91
N LEU A 30 -44.22 -14.95 -6.00
CA LEU A 30 -44.43 -16.40 -5.95
C LEU A 30 -44.37 -17.07 -7.35
N SER A 31 -44.45 -16.32 -8.43
CA SER A 31 -44.30 -16.85 -9.78
C SER A 31 -42.84 -16.97 -10.24
N LEU A 32 -41.95 -16.15 -9.68
CA LEU A 32 -40.49 -16.26 -9.88
C LEU A 32 -39.86 -17.41 -9.08
N ALA A 33 -40.50 -17.84 -7.98
CA ALA A 33 -40.01 -18.97 -7.19
C ALA A 33 -40.42 -20.34 -7.75
N ALA A 34 -41.31 -20.42 -8.75
CA ALA A 34 -41.83 -21.67 -9.31
C ALA A 34 -41.28 -22.00 -10.73
N GLN A 35 -40.55 -21.06 -11.35
CA GLN A 35 -39.74 -21.32 -12.55
C GLN A 35 -38.30 -21.13 -12.06
N GLY A 36 -37.62 -22.21 -11.67
CA GLY A 36 -36.15 -22.17 -11.60
C GLY A 36 -35.69 -21.66 -12.95
N PRO A 37 -34.78 -20.67 -13.02
CA PRO A 37 -34.27 -20.22 -14.30
C PRO A 37 -33.73 -21.47 -15.01
N ASP A 38 -34.19 -21.71 -16.24
CA ASP A 38 -33.51 -22.58 -17.21
C ASP A 38 -32.15 -21.87 -17.50
N VAL A 39 -31.22 -21.99 -16.55
CA VAL A 39 -29.90 -21.40 -16.63
C VAL A 39 -29.08 -22.27 -17.56
N SER A 40 -29.16 -21.97 -18.85
CA SER A 40 -28.25 -22.54 -19.83
C SER A 40 -26.99 -21.71 -19.84
N LEU A 41 -25.90 -22.24 -19.29
CA LEU A 41 -24.60 -21.59 -19.36
C LEU A 41 -24.27 -21.14 -20.79
N PRO A 42 -23.84 -19.90 -21.02
CA PRO A 42 -23.46 -19.45 -22.34
C PRO A 42 -22.35 -20.35 -22.90
N PRO A 43 -22.34 -20.63 -24.20
CA PRO A 43 -21.31 -21.48 -24.81
C PRO A 43 -19.94 -20.82 -24.65
N LEU A 44 -18.96 -21.60 -24.23
CA LEU A 44 -17.57 -21.13 -24.11
C LEU A 44 -17.04 -20.73 -25.49
N THR A 45 -16.81 -19.45 -25.69
CA THR A 45 -16.19 -18.93 -26.91
C THR A 45 -14.65 -18.97 -26.82
N PRO A 46 -13.94 -19.02 -27.94
CA PRO A 46 -12.47 -18.91 -27.93
C PRO A 46 -11.98 -17.62 -27.28
N GLY A 47 -12.70 -16.49 -27.43
CA GLY A 47 -12.41 -15.22 -26.78
C GLY A 47 -12.49 -15.31 -25.25
N MET A 48 -13.57 -15.90 -24.73
CA MET A 48 -13.72 -16.15 -23.29
C MET A 48 -12.54 -16.99 -22.73
N LEU A 49 -12.20 -18.09 -23.41
CA LEU A 49 -11.12 -18.96 -22.97
C LEU A 49 -9.76 -18.23 -22.95
N PHE A 50 -9.51 -17.39 -23.97
CA PHE A 50 -8.29 -16.59 -24.02
C PHE A 50 -8.26 -15.58 -22.86
N VAL A 51 -9.34 -14.83 -22.62
CA VAL A 51 -9.41 -13.84 -21.53
C VAL A 51 -9.27 -14.52 -20.16
N PHE A 52 -9.94 -15.66 -19.95
CA PHE A 52 -9.77 -16.41 -18.70
C PHE A 52 -8.34 -16.95 -18.52
N ALA A 53 -7.68 -17.39 -19.58
CA ALA A 53 -6.28 -17.81 -19.51
C ALA A 53 -5.39 -16.61 -19.12
N VAL A 54 -5.61 -15.43 -19.69
CA VAL A 54 -4.89 -14.19 -19.32
C VAL A 54 -5.18 -13.81 -17.89
N ILE A 55 -6.43 -13.87 -17.42
CA ILE A 55 -6.80 -13.59 -16.03
C ILE A 55 -6.09 -14.56 -15.08
N VAL A 56 -6.14 -15.86 -15.33
CA VAL A 56 -5.47 -16.87 -14.49
C VAL A 56 -3.96 -16.65 -14.46
N ALA A 57 -3.35 -16.39 -15.62
CA ALA A 57 -1.93 -16.08 -15.69
C ALA A 57 -1.57 -14.81 -14.88
N ALA A 58 -2.36 -13.75 -15.04
CA ALA A 58 -2.19 -12.50 -14.26
C ALA A 58 -2.34 -12.76 -12.76
N LEU A 59 -3.37 -13.50 -12.32
CA LEU A 59 -3.58 -13.87 -10.93
C LEU A 59 -2.40 -14.66 -10.34
N VAL A 60 -1.87 -15.61 -11.09
CA VAL A 60 -0.69 -16.39 -10.68
C VAL A 60 0.53 -15.48 -10.55
N LEU A 61 0.77 -14.59 -11.52
CA LEU A 61 1.90 -13.65 -11.47
C LEU A 61 1.77 -12.66 -10.32
N PHE A 62 0.57 -12.12 -10.06
CA PHE A 62 0.32 -11.24 -8.92
C PHE A 62 0.45 -11.97 -7.57
N ALA A 63 0.00 -13.21 -7.47
CA ALA A 63 0.05 -13.99 -6.24
C ALA A 63 1.47 -14.52 -5.93
N THR A 64 2.28 -14.80 -6.94
CA THR A 64 3.65 -15.30 -6.77
C THR A 64 4.69 -14.19 -6.73
N GLU A 65 4.29 -12.93 -7.06
CA GLU A 65 5.20 -11.79 -7.19
C GLU A 65 6.43 -12.07 -8.08
N ALA A 66 6.27 -13.01 -9.04
CA ALA A 66 7.35 -13.41 -9.95
C ALA A 66 7.79 -12.27 -10.88
N LEU A 67 6.90 -11.33 -11.14
CA LEU A 67 7.14 -10.08 -11.87
C LEU A 67 6.57 -8.90 -11.08
N PRO A 68 7.15 -7.70 -11.19
CA PRO A 68 6.55 -6.49 -10.66
C PRO A 68 5.12 -6.29 -11.17
N VAL A 69 4.28 -5.67 -10.34
CA VAL A 69 2.83 -5.54 -10.60
C VAL A 69 2.55 -4.76 -11.88
N ASP A 70 3.31 -3.70 -12.13
CA ASP A 70 3.26 -2.86 -13.34
C ASP A 70 3.66 -3.64 -14.59
N VAL A 71 4.73 -4.42 -14.52
CA VAL A 71 5.20 -5.28 -15.63
C VAL A 71 4.14 -6.35 -15.96
N THR A 72 3.54 -6.96 -14.95
CA THR A 72 2.44 -7.93 -15.15
C THR A 72 1.24 -7.28 -15.84
N ALA A 73 0.86 -6.07 -15.44
CA ALA A 73 -0.25 -5.33 -16.05
C ALA A 73 0.03 -4.94 -17.50
N ILE A 74 1.26 -4.50 -17.80
CA ILE A 74 1.69 -4.24 -19.18
C ILE A 74 1.65 -5.53 -20.01
N ALA A 75 2.10 -6.66 -19.45
CA ALA A 75 2.06 -7.95 -20.13
C ALA A 75 0.62 -8.39 -20.46
N VAL A 76 -0.32 -8.18 -19.53
CA VAL A 76 -1.76 -8.41 -19.75
C VAL A 76 -2.27 -7.54 -20.90
N MET A 77 -2.01 -6.24 -20.87
CA MET A 77 -2.40 -5.30 -21.93
C MET A 77 -1.86 -5.73 -23.29
N VAL A 78 -0.57 -6.05 -23.38
CA VAL A 78 0.08 -6.49 -24.62
C VAL A 78 -0.51 -7.81 -25.11
N ALA A 79 -0.79 -8.77 -24.21
CA ALA A 79 -1.41 -10.04 -24.56
C ALA A 79 -2.80 -9.83 -25.18
N LEU A 80 -3.63 -8.94 -24.59
CA LEU A 80 -4.96 -8.62 -25.12
C LEU A 80 -4.87 -7.93 -26.49
N MET A 81 -3.92 -7.00 -26.68
CA MET A 81 -3.71 -6.31 -27.95
C MET A 81 -3.19 -7.24 -29.06
N LEU A 82 -2.37 -8.24 -28.68
CA LEU A 82 -1.82 -9.22 -29.63
C LEU A 82 -2.81 -10.34 -29.98
N ALA A 83 -3.89 -10.52 -29.23
CA ALA A 83 -4.84 -11.64 -29.43
C ALA A 83 -5.38 -11.67 -30.86
N GLU A 84 -5.90 -10.55 -31.36
CA GLU A 84 -6.48 -10.48 -32.70
C GLU A 84 -5.43 -10.58 -33.81
N PRO A 85 -4.35 -9.77 -33.87
CA PRO A 85 -3.36 -9.89 -34.94
C PRO A 85 -2.67 -11.24 -34.97
N ALA A 86 -2.39 -11.84 -33.82
CA ALA A 86 -1.76 -13.16 -33.76
C ALA A 86 -2.72 -14.26 -34.25
N THR A 87 -3.98 -14.20 -33.84
CA THR A 87 -4.98 -15.20 -34.27
C THR A 87 -5.41 -15.01 -35.73
N THR A 88 -5.41 -13.79 -36.26
CA THR A 88 -5.61 -13.51 -37.68
C THR A 88 -4.52 -14.16 -38.52
N LEU A 89 -3.25 -13.96 -38.14
CA LEU A 89 -2.13 -14.64 -38.80
C LEU A 89 -2.24 -16.17 -38.73
N ALA A 90 -2.70 -16.71 -37.62
CA ALA A 90 -2.92 -18.15 -37.46
C ALA A 90 -4.09 -18.65 -38.30
N ALA A 91 -5.15 -17.88 -38.48
CA ALA A 91 -6.28 -18.19 -39.36
C ALA A 91 -5.87 -18.16 -40.84
N ASP A 92 -5.09 -17.14 -41.26
CA ASP A 92 -4.53 -17.03 -42.60
C ASP A 92 -3.59 -18.19 -42.95
N ALA A 93 -2.89 -18.68 -41.92
CA ALA A 93 -2.04 -19.87 -42.03
C ALA A 93 -2.82 -21.20 -42.00
N GLY A 94 -4.14 -21.16 -41.80
CA GLY A 94 -5.01 -22.35 -41.73
C GLY A 94 -4.85 -23.16 -40.43
N LEU A 95 -4.26 -22.57 -39.37
CA LEU A 95 -4.06 -23.23 -38.08
C LEU A 95 -5.31 -23.16 -37.19
N ILE A 96 -6.14 -22.14 -37.33
CA ILE A 96 -7.43 -21.95 -36.66
C ILE A 96 -8.52 -21.56 -37.66
N ALA A 97 -9.78 -21.78 -37.32
CA ALA A 97 -10.90 -21.53 -38.22
C ALA A 97 -11.22 -20.05 -38.37
N GLU A 98 -11.17 -19.28 -37.27
CA GLU A 98 -11.54 -17.86 -37.24
C GLU A 98 -10.62 -17.10 -36.26
N PRO A 99 -10.36 -15.78 -36.47
CA PRO A 99 -9.67 -14.93 -35.55
C PRO A 99 -10.40 -14.81 -34.20
N VAL A 100 -9.66 -14.56 -33.12
CA VAL A 100 -10.21 -14.37 -31.78
C VAL A 100 -10.26 -12.87 -31.46
N TYR A 101 -11.45 -12.34 -31.29
CA TYR A 101 -11.71 -10.95 -30.91
C TYR A 101 -11.91 -10.88 -29.40
N VAL A 102 -11.16 -10.01 -28.72
CA VAL A 102 -11.21 -9.88 -27.24
C VAL A 102 -11.42 -8.44 -26.76
N LEU A 103 -11.00 -7.44 -27.55
CA LEU A 103 -11.12 -6.02 -27.19
C LEU A 103 -12.26 -5.30 -27.95
N HIS A 104 -12.81 -5.90 -28.98
CA HIS A 104 -13.92 -5.32 -29.74
C HIS A 104 -14.64 -6.40 -30.54
N GLN A 105 -15.86 -6.09 -30.96
CA GLN A 105 -16.59 -6.91 -31.94
C GLN A 105 -16.20 -6.52 -33.35
N ALA A 106 -16.22 -7.48 -34.26
CA ALA A 106 -15.93 -7.24 -35.66
C ALA A 106 -16.88 -6.20 -36.22
N GLY A 107 -16.37 -5.05 -36.67
CA GLY A 107 -17.13 -4.00 -37.36
C GLY A 107 -17.42 -2.75 -36.54
N ASP A 108 -16.97 -2.61 -35.29
CA ASP A 108 -17.15 -1.40 -34.47
C ASP A 108 -16.22 -0.23 -34.86
N GLY A 109 -15.24 -0.48 -35.71
CA GLY A 109 -14.33 0.54 -36.25
C GLY A 109 -13.25 1.03 -35.26
N ILE A 110 -13.21 0.51 -34.04
CA ILE A 110 -12.20 0.86 -33.03
C ILE A 110 -11.10 -0.20 -33.08
N SER A 111 -9.83 0.23 -33.16
CA SER A 111 -8.73 -0.72 -33.23
C SER A 111 -8.45 -1.37 -31.87
N PRO A 112 -7.96 -2.64 -31.81
CA PRO A 112 -7.49 -3.27 -30.57
C PRO A 112 -6.40 -2.46 -29.90
N LEU A 113 -5.58 -1.73 -30.67
CA LEU A 113 -4.56 -0.83 -30.18
C LEU A 113 -5.17 0.34 -29.41
N ASP A 114 -6.19 0.99 -29.93
CA ASP A 114 -6.83 2.14 -29.28
C ASP A 114 -7.50 1.71 -27.97
N ARG A 115 -8.20 0.57 -27.98
CA ARG A 115 -8.82 0.02 -26.75
C ARG A 115 -7.78 -0.50 -25.76
N GLY A 116 -6.72 -1.13 -26.25
CA GLY A 116 -5.64 -1.60 -25.39
C GLY A 116 -4.90 -0.46 -24.69
N LEU A 117 -4.75 0.69 -25.36
CA LEU A 117 -4.10 1.88 -24.79
C LEU A 117 -5.08 2.82 -24.07
N SER A 118 -6.38 2.57 -24.11
CA SER A 118 -7.41 3.43 -23.50
C SER A 118 -7.18 3.67 -22.01
N GLY A 119 -6.59 2.70 -21.31
CA GLY A 119 -6.26 2.82 -19.89
C GLY A 119 -5.30 3.95 -19.56
N PHE A 120 -4.37 4.32 -20.45
CA PHE A 120 -3.48 5.49 -20.28
C PHE A 120 -4.22 6.82 -20.44
N ALA A 121 -5.23 6.88 -21.29
CA ALA A 121 -6.07 8.06 -21.50
C ALA A 121 -7.28 8.10 -20.56
N SER A 122 -7.45 7.11 -19.71
CA SER A 122 -8.54 7.01 -18.74
C SER A 122 -8.53 8.19 -17.78
N THR A 123 -9.70 8.77 -17.53
CA THR A 123 -9.85 9.85 -16.54
C THR A 123 -9.46 9.39 -15.14
N ALA A 124 -9.63 8.09 -14.80
CA ALA A 124 -9.19 7.52 -13.54
C ALA A 124 -7.66 7.58 -13.42
N THR A 125 -6.93 7.07 -14.41
CA THR A 125 -5.46 7.04 -14.41
C THR A 125 -4.88 8.45 -14.25
N ILE A 126 -5.39 9.42 -15.02
CA ILE A 126 -4.94 10.82 -14.92
C ILE A 126 -5.33 11.46 -13.59
N THR A 127 -6.49 11.12 -13.03
CA THR A 127 -6.89 11.63 -11.70
C THR A 127 -5.98 11.09 -10.62
N VAL A 128 -5.67 9.78 -10.62
CA VAL A 128 -4.76 9.15 -9.66
C VAL A 128 -3.36 9.79 -9.76
N LEU A 129 -2.84 10.01 -10.97
CA LEU A 129 -1.58 10.70 -11.19
C LEU A 129 -1.58 12.09 -10.54
N ALA A 130 -2.62 12.90 -10.80
CA ALA A 130 -2.74 14.23 -10.22
C ALA A 130 -2.88 14.18 -8.69
N MET A 131 -3.57 13.18 -8.14
CA MET A 131 -3.74 12.99 -6.70
C MET A 131 -2.43 12.59 -6.00
N PHE A 132 -1.56 11.80 -6.63
CA PHE A 132 -0.23 11.55 -6.09
C PHE A 132 0.58 12.84 -5.95
N ILE A 133 0.55 13.70 -6.95
CA ILE A 133 1.24 15.00 -6.94
C ILE A 133 0.67 15.90 -5.82
N LEU A 134 -0.66 15.97 -5.69
CA LEU A 134 -1.31 16.75 -4.63
C LEU A 134 -0.95 16.23 -3.24
N SER A 135 -0.99 14.90 -3.05
CA SER A 135 -0.66 14.24 -1.80
C SER A 135 0.79 14.49 -1.39
N ASP A 136 1.75 14.34 -2.30
CA ASP A 136 3.18 14.61 -2.05
C ASP A 136 3.41 16.10 -1.73
N GLY A 137 2.72 17.01 -2.44
CA GLY A 137 2.75 18.44 -2.14
C GLY A 137 2.34 18.76 -0.71
N VAL A 138 1.30 18.10 -0.18
CA VAL A 138 0.89 18.23 1.22
C VAL A 138 1.93 17.63 2.16
N GLN A 139 2.45 16.44 1.85
CA GLN A 139 3.43 15.73 2.68
C GLN A 139 4.72 16.54 2.87
N ARG A 140 5.25 17.14 1.80
CA ARG A 140 6.47 17.97 1.85
C ARG A 140 6.31 19.26 2.67
N THR A 141 5.09 19.64 3.03
CA THR A 141 4.89 20.74 3.99
C THR A 141 5.15 20.34 5.44
N GLY A 142 5.11 19.04 5.77
CA GLY A 142 5.30 18.54 7.14
C GLY A 142 4.07 18.67 8.03
N ILE A 143 2.88 18.93 7.47
CA ILE A 143 1.64 19.09 8.28
C ILE A 143 1.29 17.83 9.05
N VAL A 144 1.50 16.64 8.42
CA VAL A 144 1.18 15.34 9.03
C VAL A 144 2.03 15.12 10.27
N GLN A 145 3.34 15.46 10.20
CA GLN A 145 4.27 15.35 11.32
C GLN A 145 3.90 16.29 12.48
N ILE A 146 3.48 17.54 12.17
CA ILE A 146 3.04 18.49 13.18
C ILE A 146 1.78 18.00 13.89
N LEU A 147 0.78 17.52 13.14
CA LEU A 147 -0.44 16.95 13.70
C LEU A 147 -0.12 15.74 14.58
N GLY A 148 0.74 14.86 14.11
CA GLY A 148 1.16 13.69 14.85
C GLY A 148 1.87 14.03 16.15
N ALA A 149 2.87 14.90 16.13
CA ALA A 149 3.59 15.33 17.33
C ALA A 149 2.64 15.98 18.36
N LYS A 150 1.67 16.77 17.91
CA LYS A 150 0.66 17.39 18.80
C LYS A 150 -0.25 16.36 19.44
N ILE A 151 -0.64 15.32 18.72
CA ILE A 151 -1.48 14.24 19.26
C ILE A 151 -0.69 13.37 20.22
N ALA A 152 0.58 13.03 19.89
CA ALA A 152 1.45 12.30 20.77
C ALA A 152 1.56 12.95 22.17
N SER A 153 1.66 14.28 22.21
CA SER A 153 1.75 15.02 23.50
C SER A 153 0.46 14.97 24.33
N LEU A 154 -0.68 14.56 23.75
CA LEU A 154 -1.99 14.53 24.45
C LEU A 154 -2.35 13.14 24.98
N THR A 155 -1.66 12.07 24.57
CA THR A 155 -2.09 10.69 24.82
C THR A 155 -1.56 10.09 26.12
N GLY A 156 -0.37 10.49 26.59
CA GLY A 156 0.28 9.92 27.81
C GLY A 156 0.39 8.38 27.72
N ASP A 157 0.43 7.69 28.86
CA ASP A 157 0.75 6.24 28.96
C ASP A 157 -0.48 5.32 28.78
N SER A 158 -1.63 5.84 28.36
CA SER A 158 -2.85 5.03 28.23
C SER A 158 -2.97 4.36 26.86
N GLU A 159 -2.91 3.03 26.77
CA GLU A 159 -3.13 2.23 25.55
C GLU A 159 -4.37 2.68 24.78
N THR A 160 -5.51 2.82 25.48
CA THR A 160 -6.77 3.22 24.83
C THR A 160 -6.71 4.62 24.24
N LYS A 161 -6.04 5.57 24.92
CA LYS A 161 -5.87 6.92 24.39
C LYS A 161 -4.93 6.96 23.20
N GLN A 162 -3.82 6.23 23.25
CA GLN A 162 -2.86 6.12 22.15
C GLN A 162 -3.52 5.46 20.93
N LEU A 163 -4.26 4.36 21.13
CA LEU A 163 -4.99 3.69 20.07
C LEU A 163 -6.09 4.61 19.46
N SER A 164 -6.86 5.28 20.31
CA SER A 164 -7.89 6.22 19.85
C SER A 164 -7.28 7.38 19.08
N ALA A 165 -6.15 7.89 19.53
CA ALA A 165 -5.43 8.98 18.89
C ALA A 165 -4.85 8.56 17.54
N THR A 166 -4.25 7.36 17.46
CA THR A 166 -3.73 6.79 16.22
C THR A 166 -4.86 6.65 15.19
N VAL A 167 -5.96 5.98 15.54
CA VAL A 167 -7.08 5.77 14.63
C VAL A 167 -7.76 7.10 14.26
N GLY A 168 -7.98 7.99 15.25
CA GLY A 168 -8.61 9.30 15.05
C GLY A 168 -7.78 10.27 14.22
N LEU A 169 -6.46 10.12 14.18
CA LEU A 169 -5.57 10.88 13.31
C LEU A 169 -5.54 10.32 11.89
N VAL A 170 -5.33 9.01 11.78
CA VAL A 170 -5.03 8.36 10.51
C VAL A 170 -6.25 8.31 9.60
N ALA A 171 -7.42 7.94 10.11
CA ALA A 171 -8.60 7.76 9.27
C ALA A 171 -9.03 9.06 8.53
N PRO A 172 -9.09 10.26 9.16
CA PRO A 172 -9.38 11.48 8.41
C PRO A 172 -8.29 11.85 7.40
N ILE A 173 -7.00 11.65 7.75
CA ILE A 173 -5.88 11.96 6.85
C ILE A 173 -5.95 11.07 5.62
N SER A 174 -6.15 9.77 5.78
CA SER A 174 -6.25 8.81 4.68
C SER A 174 -7.50 9.01 3.81
N GLY A 175 -8.49 9.77 4.25
CA GLY A 175 -9.61 10.19 3.41
C GLY A 175 -9.21 11.16 2.28
N PHE A 176 -8.07 11.84 2.41
CA PHE A 176 -7.60 12.86 1.47
C PHE A 176 -6.17 12.63 0.96
N ILE A 177 -5.43 11.73 1.58
CA ILE A 177 -4.06 11.35 1.22
C ILE A 177 -4.05 9.83 1.01
N ASN A 178 -3.25 9.36 0.04
CA ASN A 178 -3.09 7.93 -0.20
C ASN A 178 -2.72 7.18 1.10
N ASN A 179 -3.40 6.05 1.34
CA ASN A 179 -3.25 5.23 2.54
C ASN A 179 -1.79 4.82 2.80
N THR A 180 -1.08 4.38 1.76
CA THR A 180 0.32 3.96 1.85
C THR A 180 1.21 5.08 2.35
N ALA A 181 1.05 6.27 1.78
CA ALA A 181 1.79 7.46 2.17
C ALA A 181 1.46 7.89 3.61
N ALA A 182 0.18 7.88 3.99
CA ALA A 182 -0.24 8.22 5.35
C ALA A 182 0.39 7.27 6.39
N VAL A 183 0.36 5.96 6.13
CA VAL A 183 0.95 4.96 7.02
C VAL A 183 2.47 5.09 7.08
N ALA A 184 3.15 5.24 5.93
CA ALA A 184 4.61 5.37 5.89
C ALA A 184 5.12 6.57 6.71
N ILE A 185 4.41 7.71 6.65
CA ILE A 185 4.76 8.92 7.40
C ILE A 185 4.48 8.76 8.90
N LEU A 186 3.35 8.14 9.24
CA LEU A 186 2.89 8.05 10.62
C LEU A 186 3.51 6.86 11.37
N LEU A 187 4.06 5.86 10.68
CA LEU A 187 4.64 4.66 11.26
C LEU A 187 5.74 4.98 12.29
N PRO A 188 6.79 5.77 11.97
CA PRO A 188 7.83 6.11 12.95
C PRO A 188 7.26 6.85 14.16
N MET A 189 6.33 7.77 13.92
CA MET A 189 5.69 8.54 15.00
C MET A 189 4.83 7.66 15.91
N VAL A 190 4.05 6.74 15.35
CA VAL A 190 3.22 5.81 16.15
C VAL A 190 4.10 4.85 16.94
N THR A 191 5.23 4.44 16.38
CA THR A 191 6.25 3.68 17.10
C THR A 191 6.83 4.47 18.27
N ASP A 192 7.18 5.74 18.06
CA ASP A 192 7.67 6.64 19.14
C ASP A 192 6.58 6.87 20.23
N ILE A 193 5.32 7.03 19.84
CA ILE A 193 4.20 7.12 20.81
C ILE A 193 4.10 5.84 21.64
N ALA A 194 4.24 4.67 21.02
CA ALA A 194 4.18 3.40 21.71
C ALA A 194 5.31 3.28 22.73
N HIS A 195 6.55 3.60 22.35
CA HIS A 195 7.71 3.57 23.23
C HIS A 195 7.55 4.52 24.41
N LYS A 196 7.23 5.80 24.18
CA LYS A 196 7.01 6.79 25.23
C LYS A 196 5.92 6.40 26.21
N GLY A 197 4.90 5.69 25.74
CA GLY A 197 3.79 5.20 26.55
C GLY A 197 4.00 3.81 27.13
N LYS A 198 5.22 3.26 27.05
CA LYS A 198 5.54 1.90 27.53
C LYS A 198 4.59 0.84 27.00
N LEU A 199 4.23 0.95 25.70
CA LEU A 199 3.34 0.05 25.00
C LEU A 199 4.09 -0.63 23.85
N SER A 200 3.82 -1.91 23.59
CA SER A 200 4.36 -2.60 22.43
C SER A 200 3.93 -1.89 21.13
N PRO A 201 4.86 -1.52 20.23
CA PRO A 201 4.53 -0.95 18.93
C PRO A 201 3.53 -1.79 18.13
N SER A 202 3.58 -3.13 18.29
CA SER A 202 2.62 -4.05 17.67
C SER A 202 1.17 -3.72 18.02
N LYS A 203 0.88 -3.15 19.19
CA LYS A 203 -0.47 -2.78 19.61
C LYS A 203 -1.06 -1.62 18.83
N LEU A 204 -0.22 -0.78 18.23
CA LEU A 204 -0.65 0.41 17.50
C LEU A 204 -0.46 0.31 15.98
N LEU A 205 0.53 -0.46 15.49
CA LEU A 205 0.90 -0.50 14.07
C LEU A 205 -0.15 -1.22 13.20
N LEU A 206 -0.71 -2.35 13.64
CA LEU A 206 -1.80 -3.00 12.89
C LEU A 206 -3.08 -2.15 12.87
N PRO A 207 -3.52 -1.55 13.99
CA PRO A 207 -4.59 -0.54 14.00
C PRO A 207 -4.30 0.68 13.11
N LEU A 208 -3.06 1.15 13.00
CA LEU A 208 -2.64 2.21 12.09
C LEU A 208 -2.98 1.85 10.65
N SER A 209 -2.58 0.64 10.20
CA SER A 209 -2.88 0.16 8.85
C SER A 209 -4.39 0.06 8.61
N TYR A 210 -5.15 -0.55 9.51
CA TYR A 210 -6.59 -0.71 9.33
C TYR A 210 -7.33 0.64 9.36
N ALA A 211 -6.91 1.57 10.22
CA ALA A 211 -7.47 2.91 10.26
C ALA A 211 -7.25 3.68 8.95
N SER A 212 -6.12 3.48 8.28
CA SER A 212 -5.87 4.07 6.96
C SER A 212 -6.84 3.52 5.90
N MET A 213 -7.14 2.22 5.94
CA MET A 213 -8.12 1.61 5.04
C MET A 213 -9.53 2.15 5.30
N PHE A 214 -9.93 2.33 6.57
CA PHE A 214 -11.22 2.95 6.92
C PHE A 214 -11.29 4.37 6.35
N GLY A 215 -10.22 5.14 6.51
CA GLY A 215 -10.10 6.49 5.94
C GLY A 215 -10.21 6.52 4.43
N GLY A 216 -9.57 5.58 3.74
CA GLY A 216 -9.64 5.44 2.29
C GLY A 216 -11.06 5.25 1.74
N MET A 217 -11.98 4.73 2.56
CA MET A 217 -13.40 4.55 2.20
C MET A 217 -14.28 5.78 2.48
N LEU A 218 -13.71 6.93 2.92
CA LEU A 218 -14.50 8.14 3.22
C LEU A 218 -14.78 8.99 1.99
N THR A 219 -13.87 9.01 1.01
CA THR A 219 -13.98 9.86 -0.16
C THR A 219 -13.55 9.11 -1.44
N LEU A 220 -13.91 9.65 -2.59
CA LEU A 220 -13.50 9.13 -3.88
C LEU A 220 -11.96 9.07 -4.02
N ILE A 221 -11.26 10.05 -3.49
CA ILE A 221 -9.80 10.21 -3.62
C ILE A 221 -8.99 9.51 -2.53
N GLY A 222 -9.65 8.93 -1.52
CA GLY A 222 -8.97 8.28 -0.38
C GLY A 222 -8.13 7.08 -0.80
N THR A 223 -8.53 6.39 -1.88
CA THR A 223 -7.75 5.29 -2.46
C THR A 223 -7.91 5.23 -3.99
N SER A 224 -6.87 4.79 -4.70
CA SER A 224 -6.91 4.57 -6.15
C SER A 224 -8.01 3.59 -6.57
N THR A 225 -8.33 2.64 -5.72
CA THR A 225 -9.39 1.65 -5.92
C THR A 225 -10.76 2.28 -6.15
N ASN A 226 -11.12 3.33 -5.38
CA ASN A 226 -12.39 4.04 -5.53
C ASN A 226 -12.47 4.79 -6.85
N ILE A 227 -11.37 5.42 -7.26
CA ILE A 227 -11.29 6.16 -8.52
C ILE A 227 -11.44 5.20 -9.71
N LEU A 228 -10.76 4.06 -9.65
CA LEU A 228 -10.86 3.00 -10.65
C LEU A 228 -12.29 2.44 -10.74
N ALA A 229 -12.91 2.17 -9.61
CA ALA A 229 -14.29 1.69 -9.54
C ALA A 229 -15.28 2.72 -10.12
N SER A 230 -15.06 4.01 -9.84
CA SER A 230 -15.85 5.10 -10.43
C SER A 230 -15.74 5.16 -11.95
N GLN A 231 -14.52 4.94 -12.48
CA GLN A 231 -14.29 4.91 -13.93
C GLN A 231 -15.04 3.76 -14.59
N LEU A 232 -14.90 2.54 -14.05
CA LEU A 232 -15.59 1.36 -14.56
C LEU A 232 -17.11 1.50 -14.46
N SER A 233 -17.60 2.10 -13.37
CA SER A 233 -19.02 2.42 -13.21
C SER A 233 -19.51 3.43 -14.27
N ALA A 234 -18.69 4.46 -14.57
CA ALA A 234 -19.01 5.42 -15.62
C ALA A 234 -19.01 4.79 -17.00
N GLU A 235 -18.04 3.91 -17.31
CA GLU A 235 -17.93 3.27 -18.63
C GLU A 235 -19.01 2.21 -18.87
N LEU A 236 -19.35 1.43 -17.84
CA LEU A 236 -20.21 0.26 -18.00
C LEU A 236 -21.71 0.53 -17.73
N ILE A 237 -22.03 1.51 -16.87
CA ILE A 237 -23.42 1.83 -16.48
C ILE A 237 -23.75 3.33 -16.51
N ASP A 238 -22.82 4.17 -17.02
CA ASP A 238 -22.97 5.64 -17.10
C ASP A 238 -23.27 6.33 -15.77
N GLN A 239 -22.74 5.78 -14.65
CA GLN A 239 -22.93 6.28 -13.29
C GLN A 239 -21.61 6.45 -12.56
N PRO A 240 -20.83 7.53 -12.80
CA PRO A 240 -19.62 7.82 -12.05
C PRO A 240 -19.94 8.18 -10.60
N PHE A 241 -19.00 7.90 -9.68
CA PHE A 241 -19.14 8.28 -8.29
C PHE A 241 -18.88 9.76 -8.08
N SER A 242 -19.68 10.40 -7.25
CA SER A 242 -19.39 11.75 -6.74
C SER A 242 -18.25 11.71 -5.72
N MET A 243 -17.63 12.89 -5.44
CA MET A 243 -16.52 13.01 -4.50
C MET A 243 -16.82 12.42 -3.12
N PHE A 244 -18.06 12.60 -2.63
CA PHE A 244 -18.51 12.18 -1.31
C PHE A 244 -19.55 11.07 -1.34
N GLU A 245 -19.65 10.31 -2.44
CA GLU A 245 -20.62 9.21 -2.61
C GLU A 245 -20.55 8.22 -1.45
N PHE A 246 -19.32 7.86 -1.05
CA PHE A 246 -19.09 6.87 0.02
C PHE A 246 -19.22 7.43 1.42
N THR A 247 -19.19 8.77 1.61
CA THR A 247 -18.93 9.40 2.91
C THR A 247 -19.93 8.97 4.00
N GLN A 248 -21.20 8.87 3.65
CA GLN A 248 -22.24 8.49 4.63
C GLN A 248 -21.99 7.07 5.18
N LEU A 249 -21.81 6.09 4.28
CA LEU A 249 -21.52 4.71 4.69
C LEU A 249 -20.08 4.59 5.20
N GLY A 250 -19.13 5.30 4.60
CA GLY A 250 -17.73 5.35 5.01
C GLY A 250 -17.54 5.80 6.46
N ILE A 251 -18.29 6.81 6.92
CA ILE A 251 -18.28 7.24 8.33
C ILE A 251 -18.80 6.10 9.23
N ILE A 252 -19.90 5.46 8.85
CA ILE A 252 -20.47 4.37 9.64
C ILE A 252 -19.48 3.22 9.79
N VAL A 253 -18.88 2.74 8.69
CA VAL A 253 -17.91 1.64 8.74
C VAL A 253 -16.62 2.05 9.46
N THR A 254 -16.18 3.32 9.33
CA THR A 254 -15.05 3.85 10.09
C THR A 254 -15.33 3.86 11.59
N VAL A 255 -16.51 4.28 12.01
CA VAL A 255 -16.92 4.23 13.44
C VAL A 255 -17.00 2.79 13.92
N ILE A 256 -17.61 1.89 13.17
CA ILE A 256 -17.70 0.46 13.50
C ILE A 256 -16.29 -0.15 13.63
N GLY A 257 -15.42 0.11 12.66
CA GLY A 257 -14.03 -0.36 12.67
C GLY A 257 -13.24 0.20 13.85
N THR A 258 -13.41 1.48 14.16
CA THR A 258 -12.80 2.14 15.34
C THR A 258 -13.28 1.49 16.64
N VAL A 259 -14.59 1.31 16.81
CA VAL A 259 -15.17 0.63 17.98
C VAL A 259 -14.65 -0.80 18.09
N TYR A 260 -14.58 -1.52 16.96
CA TYR A 260 -14.01 -2.87 16.93
C TYR A 260 -12.54 -2.87 17.40
N LEU A 261 -11.69 -1.99 16.89
CA LEU A 261 -10.28 -1.91 17.28
C LEU A 261 -10.12 -1.54 18.75
N LEU A 262 -10.93 -0.64 19.28
CA LEU A 262 -10.88 -0.20 20.68
C LEU A 262 -11.44 -1.24 21.67
N THR A 263 -12.29 -2.13 21.21
CA THR A 263 -12.93 -3.16 22.07
C THR A 263 -12.34 -4.55 21.84
N VAL A 264 -12.71 -5.21 20.77
CA VAL A 264 -12.30 -6.58 20.43
C VAL A 264 -10.86 -6.61 19.91
N GLY A 265 -10.52 -5.71 19.00
CA GLY A 265 -9.23 -5.65 18.32
C GLY A 265 -8.07 -5.51 19.29
N ARG A 266 -8.18 -4.67 20.32
CA ARG A 266 -7.13 -4.47 21.34
C ARG A 266 -6.70 -5.77 22.04
N TYR A 267 -7.61 -6.75 22.20
CA TYR A 267 -7.30 -8.04 22.80
C TYR A 267 -6.77 -9.04 21.77
N LEU A 268 -7.18 -8.94 20.51
CA LEU A 268 -6.76 -9.84 19.44
C LEU A 268 -5.40 -9.43 18.84
N VAL A 269 -5.06 -8.13 18.82
CA VAL A 269 -3.75 -7.65 18.35
C VAL A 269 -2.69 -8.11 19.35
N PRO A 270 -1.69 -8.92 18.93
CA PRO A 270 -0.67 -9.44 19.82
C PRO A 270 0.38 -8.37 20.17
N SER A 271 1.00 -8.49 21.32
CA SER A 271 2.25 -7.80 21.64
C SER A 271 3.41 -8.69 21.18
N ARG A 272 3.97 -8.43 20.01
CA ARG A 272 5.07 -9.21 19.44
C ARG A 272 6.43 -8.65 19.81
N ILE A 273 6.50 -7.33 19.82
CA ILE A 273 7.68 -6.61 20.28
C ILE A 273 7.52 -6.42 21.78
N PRO A 274 8.44 -6.89 22.60
CA PRO A 274 8.36 -6.73 24.06
C PRO A 274 8.34 -5.25 24.43
N VAL A 275 7.63 -4.93 25.51
CA VAL A 275 7.72 -3.63 26.16
C VAL A 275 8.90 -3.73 27.11
N GLU A 276 10.01 -3.20 26.73
CA GLU A 276 11.14 -3.09 27.66
C GLU A 276 10.98 -1.86 28.53
N GLU A 277 11.22 -2.03 29.82
CA GLU A 277 11.08 -0.95 30.80
C GLU A 277 12.11 0.18 30.62
N ASP A 278 13.14 -0.05 29.77
CA ASP A 278 14.16 0.92 29.37
C ASP A 278 14.59 0.73 27.90
N LEU A 279 13.64 0.91 26.94
CA LEU A 279 13.92 0.81 25.51
C LEU A 279 14.70 2.01 24.93
N THR A 280 14.89 3.08 25.69
CA THR A 280 15.87 4.12 25.38
C THR A 280 17.30 3.58 25.37
N GLU A 281 17.56 2.53 26.13
CA GLU A 281 18.89 1.87 26.15
C GLU A 281 19.07 0.84 25.02
N GLU A 282 18.04 0.15 24.52
CA GLU A 282 18.24 -0.95 23.57
C GLU A 282 18.13 -0.53 22.09
N PHE A 283 17.43 0.55 21.75
CA PHE A 283 17.42 1.10 20.37
C PHE A 283 18.47 2.20 20.16
N GLU A 284 18.90 2.88 21.22
CA GLU A 284 20.08 3.75 21.20
C GLU A 284 21.37 2.98 21.48
N MET A 285 21.31 1.79 22.11
CA MET A 285 22.46 0.93 22.42
C MET A 285 22.46 -0.40 21.68
N GLY A 286 21.98 -0.46 20.45
CA GLY A 286 22.33 -1.55 19.57
C GLY A 286 23.83 -1.51 19.32
N GLU A 287 24.59 -2.38 20.00
CA GLU A 287 26.05 -2.44 19.88
C GLU A 287 26.47 -2.73 18.45
N TYR A 288 27.29 -1.87 17.90
CA TYR A 288 27.93 -2.03 16.61
C TYR A 288 29.26 -2.74 16.77
N LEU A 289 29.55 -3.68 15.89
CA LEU A 289 30.89 -4.24 15.74
C LEU A 289 31.65 -3.40 14.72
N THR A 290 32.79 -2.84 15.12
CA THR A 290 33.71 -2.08 14.28
C THR A 290 35.13 -2.48 14.49
N GLU A 291 36.04 -2.18 13.56
CA GLU A 291 37.46 -2.42 13.68
C GLU A 291 38.21 -1.07 13.79
N VAL A 292 38.97 -0.92 14.87
CA VAL A 292 39.75 0.29 15.17
C VAL A 292 41.25 -0.03 15.14
N ILE A 293 42.01 0.70 14.35
CA ILE A 293 43.47 0.58 14.28
C ILE A 293 44.13 1.64 15.16
N VAL A 294 45.18 1.25 15.86
CA VAL A 294 46.02 2.13 16.66
C VAL A 294 47.13 2.70 15.75
N ARG A 295 47.12 4.00 15.56
CA ARG A 295 48.14 4.72 14.79
C ARG A 295 49.46 4.82 15.51
N GLU A 296 50.54 5.15 14.78
CA GLU A 296 51.89 5.30 15.36
C GLU A 296 52.01 6.48 16.34
N ASP A 297 51.15 7.49 16.22
CA ASP A 297 51.09 8.67 17.07
C ASP A 297 50.09 8.55 18.24
N SER A 298 49.47 7.39 18.42
CA SER A 298 48.45 7.18 19.44
C SER A 298 49.01 7.31 20.88
N PRO A 299 48.36 8.10 21.75
CA PRO A 299 48.73 8.20 23.16
C PRO A 299 48.48 6.93 23.96
N LEU A 300 47.81 5.94 23.41
CA LEU A 300 47.48 4.66 24.03
C LEU A 300 48.61 3.64 23.92
N ILE A 301 49.64 3.90 23.08
CA ILE A 301 50.78 2.98 22.91
C ILE A 301 51.55 2.79 24.19
N GLY A 302 51.80 1.53 24.55
CA GLY A 302 52.53 1.12 25.75
C GLY A 302 51.66 0.92 26.99
N GLN A 303 50.42 1.42 27.01
CA GLN A 303 49.44 1.13 28.05
C GLN A 303 48.89 -0.29 27.90
N THR A 304 48.35 -0.87 28.96
CA THR A 304 47.56 -2.09 28.86
C THR A 304 46.13 -1.75 28.41
N VAL A 305 45.46 -2.71 27.82
CA VAL A 305 44.05 -2.54 27.39
C VAL A 305 43.16 -2.10 28.56
N ASP A 306 43.34 -2.71 29.74
CA ASP A 306 42.60 -2.34 30.96
C ASP A 306 42.88 -0.90 31.41
N GLU A 307 44.13 -0.42 31.28
CA GLU A 307 44.52 0.97 31.62
C GLU A 307 43.90 1.94 30.61
N ALA A 308 43.97 1.63 29.31
CA ALA A 308 43.41 2.46 28.27
C ALA A 308 41.87 2.62 28.40
N LEU A 309 41.15 1.54 28.69
CA LEU A 309 39.70 1.56 28.93
C LEU A 309 39.28 2.33 30.18
N ARG A 310 40.13 2.34 31.21
CA ARG A 310 39.87 3.13 32.45
C ARG A 310 40.14 4.61 32.31
N VAL A 311 41.03 4.98 31.43
CA VAL A 311 41.41 6.39 31.18
C VAL A 311 40.52 7.03 30.11
N SER A 312 40.18 6.30 29.09
CA SER A 312 39.18 6.72 28.10
C SER A 312 37.79 6.50 28.70
N ALA A 313 36.99 7.55 28.79
CA ALA A 313 35.58 7.47 29.28
C ALA A 313 34.64 6.73 28.32
N PHE A 314 35.17 5.88 27.43
CA PHE A 314 34.38 5.16 26.41
C PHE A 314 33.88 3.82 26.95
N ASP A 315 32.59 3.56 26.77
CA ASP A 315 31.96 2.28 27.06
C ASP A 315 32.10 1.36 25.84
N VAL A 316 33.28 0.75 25.69
CA VAL A 316 33.61 -0.16 24.58
C VAL A 316 33.97 -1.55 25.09
N ASP A 317 33.37 -2.56 24.46
CA ASP A 317 33.75 -3.96 24.72
C ASP A 317 34.68 -4.46 23.60
N ILE A 318 35.93 -4.82 23.99
CA ILE A 318 36.95 -5.26 23.05
C ILE A 318 36.83 -6.77 22.86
N VAL A 319 36.30 -7.19 21.74
CA VAL A 319 36.02 -8.60 21.40
C VAL A 319 37.29 -9.36 20.99
N GLN A 320 38.19 -8.71 20.23
CA GLN A 320 39.44 -9.30 19.78
C GLN A 320 40.51 -8.28 19.45
N LEU A 321 41.76 -8.72 19.49
CA LEU A 321 42.95 -7.98 19.07
C LEU A 321 43.63 -8.74 17.93
N VAL A 322 43.85 -8.06 16.80
CA VAL A 322 44.61 -8.56 15.65
C VAL A 322 45.97 -7.83 15.62
N ARG A 323 47.07 -8.58 15.69
CA ARG A 323 48.43 -8.06 15.61
C ARG A 323 49.26 -8.93 14.67
N GLU A 324 49.90 -8.36 13.67
CA GLU A 324 50.79 -9.07 12.75
C GLU A 324 50.17 -10.39 12.21
N LYS A 325 48.88 -10.37 11.77
CA LYS A 325 48.13 -11.53 11.32
C LYS A 325 47.82 -12.60 12.38
N ARG A 326 48.03 -12.32 13.65
CA ARG A 326 47.67 -13.20 14.79
C ARG A 326 46.47 -12.61 15.51
N THR A 327 45.44 -13.40 15.69
CA THR A 327 44.23 -13.01 16.43
C THR A 327 44.33 -13.45 17.87
N PHE A 328 44.11 -12.54 18.83
CA PHE A 328 44.02 -12.80 20.26
C PHE A 328 42.56 -12.59 20.67
N LEU A 329 42.01 -13.57 21.37
CA LEU A 329 40.68 -13.50 21.97
C LEU A 329 40.80 -13.22 23.48
N GLU A 330 39.69 -12.84 24.11
CA GLU A 330 39.67 -12.60 25.57
C GLU A 330 40.37 -13.70 26.39
N PRO A 331 41.05 -13.33 27.49
CA PRO A 331 41.12 -12.02 28.12
C PRO A 331 42.25 -11.14 27.53
N LEU A 332 41.89 -9.91 27.11
CA LEU A 332 42.83 -8.98 26.48
C LEU A 332 43.39 -7.91 27.42
N GLY A 333 42.80 -7.71 28.60
CA GLY A 333 43.05 -6.60 29.51
C GLY A 333 44.51 -6.36 29.86
N GLN A 334 45.34 -7.43 30.00
CA GLN A 334 46.76 -7.37 30.33
C GLN A 334 47.70 -7.19 29.12
N LYS A 335 47.14 -7.12 27.91
CA LYS A 335 47.91 -6.90 26.68
C LYS A 335 48.31 -5.44 26.55
N SER A 336 49.61 -5.19 26.30
CA SER A 336 50.09 -3.84 25.99
C SER A 336 49.74 -3.48 24.54
N ILE A 337 49.18 -2.28 24.34
CA ILE A 337 48.79 -1.71 23.05
C ILE A 337 50.03 -1.30 22.27
N ARG A 338 50.07 -1.61 20.98
CA ARG A 338 51.12 -1.25 20.04
C ARG A 338 50.59 -0.57 18.82
N ALA A 339 51.45 0.22 18.14
CA ALA A 339 51.11 0.76 16.83
C ALA A 339 50.79 -0.37 15.82
N GLY A 340 49.76 -0.17 15.04
CA GLY A 340 49.26 -1.17 14.09
C GLY A 340 48.41 -2.30 14.66
N ASP A 341 48.10 -2.26 15.98
CA ASP A 341 47.11 -3.15 16.57
C ASP A 341 45.71 -2.81 16.04
N VAL A 342 44.95 -3.83 15.64
CA VAL A 342 43.56 -3.70 15.25
C VAL A 342 42.70 -4.34 16.33
N PHE A 343 41.82 -3.53 16.91
CA PHE A 343 40.83 -3.98 17.88
C PHE A 343 39.48 -4.10 17.23
N ALA A 344 38.83 -5.27 17.26
CA ALA A 344 37.43 -5.37 17.02
C ALA A 344 36.67 -4.99 18.29
N VAL A 345 35.97 -3.90 18.24
CA VAL A 345 35.26 -3.31 19.38
C VAL A 345 33.75 -3.34 19.13
N ARG A 346 33.01 -3.57 20.20
CA ARG A 346 31.58 -3.51 20.27
C ARG A 346 31.17 -2.32 21.10
N THR A 347 30.37 -1.43 20.55
CA THR A 347 29.98 -0.19 21.21
C THR A 347 28.70 0.38 20.66
N ASP A 348 28.08 1.31 21.38
CA ASP A 348 26.92 2.06 20.89
C ASP A 348 27.31 3.07 19.81
N ARG A 349 26.27 3.67 19.17
CA ARG A 349 26.44 4.62 18.08
C ARG A 349 27.18 5.89 18.50
N ASP A 350 26.83 6.45 19.65
CA ASP A 350 27.38 7.72 20.10
C ASP A 350 28.86 7.58 20.46
N THR A 351 29.21 6.50 21.16
CA THR A 351 30.61 6.14 21.45
C THR A 351 31.41 5.84 20.18
N LEU A 352 30.75 5.25 19.13
CA LEU A 352 31.38 5.03 17.83
C LEU A 352 31.72 6.35 17.11
N VAL A 353 30.82 7.34 17.16
CA VAL A 353 31.07 8.68 16.62
C VAL A 353 32.21 9.36 17.40
N ASP A 354 32.23 9.24 18.73
CA ASP A 354 33.29 9.79 19.56
C ASP A 354 34.64 9.12 19.29
N LEU A 355 34.68 7.83 18.96
CA LEU A 355 35.89 7.10 18.55
C LEU A 355 36.50 7.63 17.24
N LEU A 356 35.70 8.20 16.32
CA LEU A 356 36.20 8.84 15.10
C LEU A 356 36.98 10.11 15.39
N ASP A 357 36.72 10.77 16.51
CA ASP A 357 37.35 12.04 16.90
C ASP A 357 38.56 11.84 17.85
N VAL A 358 38.91 10.58 18.20
CA VAL A 358 40.01 10.29 19.08
C VAL A 358 41.34 10.38 18.37
N GLU A 359 42.24 11.27 18.83
CA GLU A 359 43.61 11.37 18.33
C GLU A 359 44.36 10.02 18.43
N GLY A 360 44.83 9.51 17.29
CA GLY A 360 45.66 8.29 17.24
C GLY A 360 44.88 6.97 17.15
N LEU A 361 43.58 7.01 16.93
CA LEU A 361 42.74 5.88 16.56
C LEU A 361 42.05 6.16 15.20
N ASP A 362 42.00 5.18 14.31
CA ASP A 362 41.24 5.23 13.11
C ASP A 362 40.30 4.02 12.99
N ILE A 363 39.09 4.21 12.53
CA ILE A 363 38.19 3.10 12.19
C ILE A 363 38.61 2.56 10.82
N ILE A 364 38.83 1.26 10.74
CA ILE A 364 39.16 0.60 9.48
C ILE A 364 37.88 0.41 8.68
N PRO A 365 37.70 1.11 7.52
CA PRO A 365 36.65 0.78 6.60
C PRO A 365 36.87 -0.60 5.99
N ASP A 366 35.82 -1.22 5.44
CA ASP A 366 35.79 -2.57 4.89
C ASP A 366 36.74 -2.85 3.70
N VAL A 367 37.55 -1.86 3.28
CA VAL A 367 38.53 -1.96 2.17
C VAL A 367 39.79 -1.16 2.52
N GLU A 368 40.98 -1.66 2.14
CA GLU A 368 42.24 -0.90 2.18
C GLU A 368 42.10 0.42 1.40
N VAL A 369 42.18 1.54 2.10
CA VAL A 369 42.09 2.89 1.53
C VAL A 369 43.51 3.43 1.37
N ASP A 370 43.85 3.94 0.17
CA ASP A 370 45.12 4.59 -0.06
C ASP A 370 45.13 5.97 0.62
N ASP A 371 46.24 6.32 1.30
CA ASP A 371 46.39 7.58 2.07
C ASP A 371 46.03 8.85 1.28
N ALA A 372 46.16 8.80 -0.04
CA ALA A 372 45.81 9.90 -0.93
C ALA A 372 44.28 10.14 -1.06
N GLU A 373 43.45 9.15 -0.75
CA GLU A 373 41.97 9.26 -0.80
C GLU A 373 41.39 9.83 0.50
N LEU A 374 42.09 9.67 1.63
CA LEU A 374 41.66 10.20 2.93
C LEU A 374 41.79 11.72 3.03
N GLU A 375 42.80 12.32 2.35
CA GLU A 375 42.98 13.79 2.35
C GLU A 375 41.95 14.54 1.47
N THR A 376 41.37 13.88 0.47
CA THR A 376 40.32 14.46 -0.42
C THR A 376 38.90 14.27 0.12
N ALA A 377 38.72 13.47 1.15
CA ALA A 377 37.42 12.99 1.62
C ALA A 377 36.73 13.90 2.66
N ASN A 378 37.28 15.08 2.96
CA ASN A 378 36.79 15.96 4.05
C ASN A 378 35.62 16.87 3.67
N GLU A 379 34.94 16.62 2.53
CA GLU A 379 33.75 17.38 2.14
C GLU A 379 32.49 16.51 2.19
N ARG A 380 31.75 16.63 3.31
CA ARG A 380 30.32 16.29 3.45
C ARG A 380 29.91 14.83 3.27
N LYS A 381 30.54 13.90 3.96
CA LYS A 381 30.01 12.54 4.10
C LYS A 381 29.09 12.46 5.32
N ASN A 382 27.88 12.00 5.14
CA ASN A 382 26.91 11.79 6.22
C ASN A 382 26.94 10.32 6.68
N LEU A 383 26.69 10.12 7.98
CA LEU A 383 26.49 8.79 8.55
C LEU A 383 25.01 8.42 8.48
N VAL A 384 24.72 7.24 7.93
CA VAL A 384 23.37 6.73 7.75
C VAL A 384 23.27 5.28 8.17
N GLU A 385 22.22 4.94 8.89
CA GLU A 385 21.87 3.57 9.19
C GLU A 385 21.01 2.98 8.09
N VAL A 386 21.43 1.83 7.54
CA VAL A 386 20.65 1.08 6.54
C VAL A 386 20.43 -0.34 7.01
N VAL A 387 19.22 -0.84 6.84
CA VAL A 387 18.83 -2.21 7.21
C VAL A 387 18.70 -3.04 5.94
N VAL A 388 19.27 -4.23 5.93
CA VAL A 388 19.14 -5.18 4.81
C VAL A 388 17.69 -5.62 4.67
N ALA A 389 17.06 -5.25 3.55
CA ALA A 389 15.65 -5.47 3.30
C ALA A 389 15.31 -6.95 3.05
N PRO A 390 14.09 -7.40 3.36
CA PRO A 390 13.58 -8.68 2.89
C PRO A 390 13.57 -8.71 1.35
N GLY A 391 14.27 -9.66 0.75
CA GLY A 391 14.41 -9.74 -0.72
C GLY A 391 15.66 -9.05 -1.28
N SER A 392 16.53 -8.49 -0.42
CA SER A 392 17.81 -7.91 -0.82
C SER A 392 18.70 -8.92 -1.55
N SER A 393 19.36 -8.48 -2.61
CA SER A 393 20.36 -9.25 -3.33
C SER A 393 21.65 -9.50 -2.51
N LEU A 394 21.77 -8.87 -1.35
CA LEU A 394 22.91 -8.98 -0.44
C LEU A 394 22.78 -10.15 0.54
N ILE A 395 21.60 -10.75 0.68
CA ILE A 395 21.37 -11.85 1.62
C ILE A 395 22.17 -13.06 1.22
N GLY A 396 22.98 -13.58 2.16
CA GLY A 396 23.87 -14.71 1.92
C GLY A 396 25.24 -14.34 1.34
N GLU A 397 25.43 -13.07 0.99
CA GLU A 397 26.70 -12.54 0.49
C GLU A 397 27.47 -11.82 1.61
N THR A 398 28.74 -11.48 1.36
CA THR A 398 29.58 -10.70 2.25
C THR A 398 29.81 -9.29 1.69
N LEU A 399 30.28 -8.35 2.51
CA LEU A 399 30.59 -6.98 2.04
C LEU A 399 31.64 -7.00 0.92
N VAL A 400 32.60 -7.93 0.98
CA VAL A 400 33.62 -8.12 -0.08
C VAL A 400 33.05 -8.72 -1.32
N SER A 401 32.25 -9.80 -1.21
CA SER A 401 31.69 -10.47 -2.40
C SER A 401 30.77 -9.58 -3.21
N THR A 402 30.07 -8.67 -2.53
CA THR A 402 29.12 -7.73 -3.16
C THR A 402 29.78 -6.50 -3.75
N ASN A 403 31.08 -6.29 -3.51
CA ASN A 403 31.77 -5.03 -3.86
C ASN A 403 30.98 -3.80 -3.37
N PHE A 404 30.54 -3.83 -2.10
CA PHE A 404 29.60 -2.88 -1.52
C PHE A 404 29.97 -1.42 -1.83
N ARG A 405 31.23 -1.05 -1.58
CA ARG A 405 31.73 0.33 -1.79
C ARG A 405 31.58 0.79 -3.24
N GLN A 406 31.95 -0.04 -4.22
CA GLN A 406 31.84 0.33 -5.63
C GLN A 406 30.41 0.35 -6.14
N ARG A 407 29.58 -0.57 -5.62
CA ARG A 407 28.20 -0.71 -6.06
C ARG A 407 27.31 0.43 -5.55
N TYR A 408 27.52 0.87 -4.30
CA TYR A 408 26.67 1.85 -3.63
C TYR A 408 27.34 3.19 -3.42
N ASP A 409 28.66 3.31 -3.71
CA ASP A 409 29.48 4.48 -3.44
C ASP A 409 29.35 4.92 -1.97
N ALA A 410 29.48 3.95 -1.08
CA ALA A 410 29.23 4.06 0.34
C ALA A 410 30.15 3.11 1.11
N THR A 411 30.67 3.53 2.25
CA THR A 411 31.59 2.74 3.08
C THR A 411 30.87 2.27 4.33
N VAL A 412 30.88 0.96 4.61
CA VAL A 412 30.34 0.40 5.85
C VAL A 412 31.37 0.59 6.95
N LEU A 413 30.97 1.28 8.01
CA LEU A 413 31.82 1.52 9.20
C LEU A 413 31.55 0.51 10.31
N ALA A 414 30.29 0.04 10.43
CA ALA A 414 29.90 -0.90 11.46
C ALA A 414 28.73 -1.77 11.00
N LEU A 415 28.65 -2.98 11.56
CA LEU A 415 27.61 -3.97 11.29
C LEU A 415 26.97 -4.41 12.61
N ARG A 416 25.63 -4.43 12.63
CA ARG A 416 24.84 -5.00 13.73
C ARG A 416 24.00 -6.16 13.23
N HIS A 417 24.12 -7.31 13.87
CA HIS A 417 23.37 -8.51 13.54
C HIS A 417 22.72 -9.08 14.80
N GLY A 418 21.45 -8.78 15.05
CA GLY A 418 20.70 -9.29 16.19
C GLY A 418 21.48 -9.24 17.52
N GLN A 419 21.41 -10.33 18.29
CA GLN A 419 22.18 -10.50 19.55
C GLN A 419 23.36 -11.47 19.41
N GLU A 420 23.75 -11.85 18.20
CA GLU A 420 24.84 -12.81 18.00
C GLU A 420 26.22 -12.15 17.97
N LEU A 421 27.14 -12.67 18.78
CA LEU A 421 28.55 -12.28 18.83
C LEU A 421 29.29 -12.81 17.59
N TYR A 422 29.66 -11.93 16.66
CA TYR A 422 30.57 -12.32 15.58
C TYR A 422 32.00 -12.28 16.02
N ARG A 423 32.72 -13.40 15.81
CA ARG A 423 34.16 -13.54 16.04
C ARG A 423 34.97 -13.52 14.75
N GLN A 424 34.42 -12.90 13.70
CA GLN A 424 35.04 -12.82 12.38
C GLN A 424 35.17 -11.36 11.97
N ARG A 425 36.12 -11.10 11.06
CA ARG A 425 36.26 -9.77 10.46
C ARG A 425 34.97 -9.39 9.74
N MET A 426 34.58 -8.10 9.84
CA MET A 426 33.35 -7.56 9.29
C MET A 426 33.18 -7.82 7.77
N ASP A 427 34.29 -7.77 7.03
CA ASP A 427 34.37 -8.02 5.59
C ASP A 427 33.97 -9.46 5.18
N HIS A 428 34.06 -10.42 6.09
CA HIS A 428 33.71 -11.82 5.89
C HIS A 428 32.40 -12.25 6.53
N VAL A 429 31.68 -11.32 7.16
CA VAL A 429 30.36 -11.61 7.75
C VAL A 429 29.33 -11.74 6.65
N THR A 430 28.60 -12.85 6.64
CA THR A 430 27.50 -13.09 5.71
C THR A 430 26.27 -12.29 6.12
N LEU A 431 25.82 -11.39 5.26
CA LEU A 431 24.68 -10.52 5.50
C LEU A 431 23.38 -11.30 5.55
N ARG A 432 22.50 -10.92 6.49
CA ARG A 432 21.18 -11.52 6.69
C ARG A 432 20.10 -10.46 6.68
N ILE A 433 18.86 -10.89 6.52
CA ILE A 433 17.69 -10.01 6.62
C ILE A 433 17.67 -9.33 8.00
N GLY A 434 17.52 -8.02 8.01
CA GLY A 434 17.44 -7.24 9.25
C GLY A 434 18.78 -6.81 9.83
N ASP A 435 19.91 -7.17 9.18
CA ASP A 435 21.20 -6.62 9.56
C ASP A 435 21.22 -5.11 9.36
N THR A 436 21.72 -4.40 10.35
CA THR A 436 21.88 -2.95 10.30
C THR A 436 23.34 -2.61 10.02
N LEU A 437 23.56 -1.81 8.98
CA LEU A 437 24.87 -1.30 8.59
C LEU A 437 24.93 0.19 8.90
N LEU A 438 25.95 0.62 9.61
CA LEU A 438 26.29 2.03 9.71
C LEU A 438 27.18 2.40 8.52
N VAL A 439 26.69 3.26 7.66
CA VAL A 439 27.30 3.56 6.38
C VAL A 439 27.68 5.04 6.31
N GLN A 440 28.88 5.31 5.86
CA GLN A 440 29.34 6.65 5.50
C GLN A 440 29.17 6.86 3.99
N ALA A 441 28.36 7.85 3.60
CA ALA A 441 28.03 8.09 2.19
C ALA A 441 27.80 9.58 1.89
N THR A 442 27.94 9.97 0.62
CA THR A 442 27.55 11.32 0.15
C THR A 442 26.03 11.44 0.09
N PRO A 443 25.44 12.65 0.11
CA PRO A 443 24.00 12.83 -0.05
C PRO A 443 23.44 12.16 -1.30
N GLU A 444 24.15 12.20 -2.43
CA GLU A 444 23.75 11.55 -3.66
C GLU A 444 23.77 10.02 -3.57
N SER A 445 24.70 9.46 -2.80
CA SER A 445 24.78 8.01 -2.55
C SER A 445 23.70 7.56 -1.58
N ILE A 446 23.35 8.38 -0.59
CA ILE A 446 22.21 8.13 0.32
C ILE A 446 20.90 8.08 -0.46
N ASP A 447 20.69 9.03 -1.40
CA ASP A 447 19.52 9.01 -2.29
C ASP A 447 19.47 7.75 -3.17
N ARG A 448 20.62 7.24 -3.60
CA ARG A 448 20.70 5.96 -4.34
C ARG A 448 20.38 4.76 -3.45
N LEU A 449 20.86 4.74 -2.21
CA LEU A 449 20.53 3.69 -1.23
C LEU A 449 19.03 3.69 -0.91
N ASN A 450 18.40 4.85 -0.77
CA ASN A 450 16.95 5.00 -0.54
C ASN A 450 16.09 4.46 -1.70
N ARG A 451 16.57 4.56 -2.93
CA ARG A 451 15.86 4.08 -4.12
C ARG A 451 16.12 2.60 -4.43
N ASN A 452 17.03 1.98 -3.70
CA ASN A 452 17.39 0.59 -3.92
C ASN A 452 16.58 -0.32 -2.99
N ASN A 453 15.96 -1.34 -3.56
CA ASN A 453 15.18 -2.34 -2.81
C ASN A 453 16.03 -3.24 -1.90
N ASP A 454 17.36 -3.13 -1.96
CA ASP A 454 18.26 -3.89 -1.10
C ASP A 454 18.27 -3.39 0.34
N PHE A 455 17.87 -2.12 0.59
CA PHE A 455 17.95 -1.49 1.91
C PHE A 455 16.64 -0.82 2.33
N ILE A 456 16.47 -0.77 3.65
CA ILE A 456 15.55 0.15 4.34
C ILE A 456 16.46 1.14 5.08
N VAL A 457 16.46 2.42 4.68
CA VAL A 457 17.21 3.45 5.38
C VAL A 457 16.48 3.75 6.69
N ALA A 458 17.11 3.38 7.81
CA ALA A 458 16.47 3.43 9.12
C ALA A 458 16.51 4.82 9.74
N GLN A 459 17.54 5.61 9.45
CA GLN A 459 17.66 6.97 9.97
C GLN A 459 18.51 7.84 9.04
N GLU A 460 17.86 8.79 8.39
CA GLU A 460 18.55 9.89 7.71
C GLU A 460 18.79 10.99 8.75
N VAL A 461 20.06 11.33 9.00
CA VAL A 461 20.43 12.46 9.87
C VAL A 461 20.08 13.81 9.23
N ALA A 462 19.74 13.83 7.95
CA ALA A 462 19.15 14.99 7.29
C ALA A 462 17.67 15.08 7.69
N ARG A 463 17.33 16.01 8.58
CA ARG A 463 15.93 16.39 8.83
C ARG A 463 15.33 16.76 7.49
N PRO A 464 14.22 16.10 7.05
CA PRO A 464 13.54 16.47 5.83
C PRO A 464 13.25 17.98 5.86
N ASP A 465 13.67 18.71 4.82
CA ASP A 465 13.47 20.17 4.75
C ASP A 465 11.99 20.44 4.46
N PHE A 466 11.15 20.34 5.50
CA PHE A 466 9.72 20.56 5.41
C PHE A 466 9.42 22.03 5.12
N ARG A 467 8.68 22.29 4.07
CA ARG A 467 8.24 23.64 3.67
C ARG A 467 7.08 24.11 4.55
N ARG A 468 7.31 24.23 5.87
CA ARG A 468 6.26 24.56 6.87
C ARG A 468 5.52 25.85 6.56
N SER A 469 6.19 26.85 5.95
CA SER A 469 5.54 28.10 5.52
C SER A 469 4.49 27.88 4.42
N LYS A 470 4.53 26.76 3.71
CA LYS A 470 3.59 26.42 2.63
C LYS A 470 2.38 25.59 3.10
N ILE A 471 2.30 25.20 4.37
CA ILE A 471 1.17 24.46 4.93
C ILE A 471 -0.20 25.08 4.56
N PRO A 472 -0.45 26.38 4.85
CA PRO A 472 -1.77 26.95 4.55
C PRO A 472 -2.07 26.99 3.05
N VAL A 473 -1.04 27.15 2.21
CA VAL A 473 -1.19 27.15 0.75
C VAL A 473 -1.56 25.76 0.24
N ALA A 474 -0.84 24.72 0.67
CA ALA A 474 -1.11 23.34 0.26
C ALA A 474 -2.52 22.87 0.69
N ILE A 475 -2.91 23.16 1.94
CA ILE A 475 -4.26 22.87 2.43
C ILE A 475 -5.31 23.65 1.61
N GLY A 476 -5.05 24.93 1.33
CA GLY A 476 -5.94 25.76 0.53
C GLY A 476 -6.13 25.22 -0.89
N ILE A 477 -5.08 24.73 -1.53
CA ILE A 477 -5.14 24.09 -2.85
C ILE A 477 -5.98 22.82 -2.81
N VAL A 478 -5.72 21.91 -1.85
CA VAL A 478 -6.52 20.68 -1.71
C VAL A 478 -7.98 20.99 -1.42
N ALA A 479 -8.25 21.92 -0.51
CA ALA A 479 -9.62 22.37 -0.21
C ALA A 479 -10.32 22.95 -1.45
N ALA A 480 -9.58 23.71 -2.29
CA ALA A 480 -10.12 24.25 -3.53
C ALA A 480 -10.41 23.14 -4.55
N VAL A 481 -9.51 22.17 -4.73
CA VAL A 481 -9.73 21.00 -5.61
C VAL A 481 -10.98 20.24 -5.20
N VAL A 482 -11.06 19.89 -3.91
CA VAL A 482 -12.24 19.20 -3.34
C VAL A 482 -13.50 20.04 -3.47
N GLY A 483 -13.43 21.34 -3.14
CA GLY A 483 -14.58 22.25 -3.23
C GLY A 483 -15.10 22.41 -4.66
N VAL A 484 -14.20 22.55 -5.64
CA VAL A 484 -14.58 22.63 -7.05
C VAL A 484 -15.22 21.32 -7.51
N ALA A 485 -14.62 20.17 -7.20
CA ALA A 485 -15.16 18.87 -7.59
C ALA A 485 -16.50 18.55 -6.91
N ALA A 486 -16.74 19.02 -5.69
CA ALA A 486 -17.96 18.74 -4.93
C ALA A 486 -19.12 19.73 -5.21
N LEU A 487 -18.81 21.00 -5.52
CA LEU A 487 -19.81 22.07 -5.60
C LEU A 487 -20.09 22.55 -7.03
N THR A 488 -19.32 22.07 -8.01
CA THR A 488 -19.45 22.50 -9.41
C THR A 488 -19.55 21.29 -10.35
N PRO A 489 -20.05 21.44 -11.57
CA PRO A 489 -20.08 20.36 -12.56
C PRO A 489 -18.70 20.05 -13.18
N VAL A 490 -17.63 20.68 -12.70
CA VAL A 490 -16.27 20.44 -13.19
C VAL A 490 -15.79 19.06 -12.78
N HIS A 491 -15.41 18.27 -13.77
CA HIS A 491 -14.92 16.90 -13.52
C HIS A 491 -13.64 16.93 -12.64
N ILE A 492 -13.56 15.98 -11.71
CA ILE A 492 -12.47 15.94 -10.71
C ILE A 492 -11.07 15.92 -11.34
N VAL A 493 -10.89 15.30 -12.51
CA VAL A 493 -9.61 15.28 -13.22
C VAL A 493 -9.08 16.68 -13.53
N ILE A 494 -9.99 17.61 -13.92
CA ILE A 494 -9.61 18.99 -14.26
C ILE A 494 -9.18 19.74 -13.01
N SER A 495 -9.97 19.64 -11.94
CA SER A 495 -9.65 20.30 -10.66
C SER A 495 -8.36 19.73 -10.05
N ALA A 496 -8.14 18.41 -10.12
CA ALA A 496 -6.94 17.75 -9.61
C ALA A 496 -5.68 18.16 -10.39
N LEU A 497 -5.73 18.18 -11.73
CA LEU A 497 -4.61 18.67 -12.55
C LEU A 497 -4.32 20.15 -12.32
N GLY A 498 -5.37 20.98 -12.20
CA GLY A 498 -5.25 22.38 -11.82
C GLY A 498 -4.59 22.56 -10.46
N GLY A 499 -4.97 21.73 -9.48
CA GLY A 499 -4.37 21.69 -8.16
C GLY A 499 -2.91 21.25 -8.17
N ALA A 500 -2.58 20.19 -8.94
CA ALA A 500 -1.20 19.74 -9.11
C ALA A 500 -0.30 20.84 -9.71
N LEU A 501 -0.80 21.54 -10.74
CA LEU A 501 -0.12 22.69 -11.29
C LEU A 501 0.04 23.82 -10.26
N ALA A 502 -1.00 24.10 -9.47
CA ALA A 502 -0.94 25.11 -8.41
C ALA A 502 0.09 24.75 -7.32
N MET A 503 0.26 23.47 -6.95
CA MET A 503 1.30 23.02 -6.01
C MET A 503 2.71 23.38 -6.50
N VAL A 504 2.97 23.23 -7.81
CA VAL A 504 4.26 23.60 -8.42
C VAL A 504 4.42 25.11 -8.49
N LEU A 505 3.42 25.84 -9.00
CA LEU A 505 3.49 27.29 -9.16
C LEU A 505 3.64 28.05 -7.84
N THR A 506 3.05 27.52 -6.76
CA THR A 506 3.17 28.10 -5.41
C THR A 506 4.43 27.68 -4.66
N GLY A 507 5.21 26.75 -5.21
CA GLY A 507 6.45 26.25 -4.61
C GLY A 507 6.20 25.29 -3.44
N CYS A 508 5.01 24.66 -3.36
CA CYS A 508 4.77 23.52 -2.48
C CYS A 508 5.56 22.30 -2.97
N LEU A 509 5.69 22.15 -4.31
CA LEU A 509 6.55 21.17 -4.99
C LEU A 509 7.53 21.88 -5.92
N ARG A 510 8.73 21.33 -6.07
CA ARG A 510 9.68 21.71 -7.13
C ARG A 510 9.38 20.89 -8.40
N PRO A 511 9.69 21.43 -9.61
CA PRO A 511 9.43 20.68 -10.85
C PRO A 511 10.00 19.26 -10.92
N PRO A 512 11.22 18.95 -10.45
CA PRO A 512 11.70 17.56 -10.42
C PRO A 512 10.89 16.67 -9.48
N GLU A 513 10.47 17.18 -8.33
CA GLU A 513 9.72 16.44 -7.31
C GLU A 513 8.34 16.00 -7.81
N LEU A 514 7.78 16.67 -8.83
CA LEU A 514 6.52 16.28 -9.45
C LEU A 514 6.59 14.88 -10.07
N TYR A 515 7.71 14.51 -10.66
CA TYR A 515 7.91 13.18 -11.26
C TYR A 515 8.16 12.13 -10.17
N ASP A 516 8.84 12.50 -9.10
CA ASP A 516 9.12 11.62 -7.95
C ASP A 516 7.84 11.34 -7.12
N ALA A 517 6.88 12.27 -7.13
CA ALA A 517 5.61 12.14 -6.44
C ALA A 517 4.72 11.01 -7.01
N VAL A 518 4.89 10.68 -8.30
CA VAL A 518 4.02 9.74 -9.00
C VAL A 518 4.49 8.31 -8.76
N GLN A 519 3.59 7.47 -8.22
CA GLN A 519 3.79 6.03 -8.14
C GLN A 519 3.51 5.40 -9.51
N TRP A 520 4.54 5.30 -10.34
CA TRP A 520 4.42 4.83 -11.72
C TRP A 520 3.94 3.39 -11.84
N ASP A 521 4.27 2.54 -10.88
CA ASP A 521 3.78 1.18 -10.74
C ASP A 521 2.24 1.12 -10.70
N VAL A 522 1.61 2.03 -9.94
CA VAL A 522 0.15 2.14 -9.87
C VAL A 522 -0.42 2.68 -11.18
N ILE A 523 0.22 3.67 -11.82
CA ILE A 523 -0.24 4.22 -13.10
C ILE A 523 -0.20 3.16 -14.19
N PHE A 524 0.89 2.40 -14.32
CA PHE A 524 0.99 1.31 -15.30
C PHE A 524 0.05 0.16 -14.98
N LEU A 525 -0.15 -0.15 -13.69
CA LEU A 525 -1.15 -1.14 -13.27
C LEU A 525 -2.56 -0.73 -13.75
N LEU A 526 -2.98 0.49 -13.45
CA LEU A 526 -4.31 0.98 -13.86
C LEU A 526 -4.45 0.95 -15.39
N ALA A 527 -3.47 1.51 -16.10
CA ALA A 527 -3.48 1.56 -17.55
C ALA A 527 -3.55 0.17 -18.21
N GLY A 528 -2.83 -0.80 -17.64
CA GLY A 528 -2.74 -2.16 -18.18
C GLY A 528 -3.93 -3.05 -17.85
N VAL A 529 -4.60 -2.82 -16.71
CA VAL A 529 -5.69 -3.71 -16.23
C VAL A 529 -7.08 -3.22 -16.70
N ILE A 530 -7.28 -1.92 -16.98
CA ILE A 530 -8.57 -1.41 -17.52
C ILE A 530 -9.01 -2.18 -18.77
N PRO A 531 -8.16 -2.40 -19.80
CA PRO A 531 -8.55 -3.18 -20.98
C PRO A 531 -8.99 -4.62 -20.68
N LEU A 532 -8.53 -5.21 -19.56
CA LEU A 532 -8.95 -6.56 -19.16
C LEU A 532 -10.44 -6.60 -18.75
N GLY A 533 -10.91 -5.57 -18.04
CA GLY A 533 -12.33 -5.43 -17.70
C GLY A 533 -13.20 -5.33 -18.96
N THR A 534 -12.79 -4.53 -19.94
CA THR A 534 -13.45 -4.42 -21.24
C THR A 534 -13.45 -5.76 -21.99
N ALA A 535 -12.30 -6.45 -22.05
CA ALA A 535 -12.18 -7.75 -22.71
C ALA A 535 -13.08 -8.81 -22.06
N LEU A 536 -13.19 -8.81 -20.73
CA LEU A 536 -14.06 -9.74 -19.99
C LEU A 536 -15.54 -9.51 -20.35
N GLN A 537 -15.95 -8.26 -20.50
CA GLN A 537 -17.31 -7.91 -20.89
C GLN A 537 -17.59 -8.21 -22.38
N GLU A 538 -16.75 -7.74 -23.29
CA GLU A 538 -16.93 -7.89 -24.74
C GLU A 538 -16.93 -9.37 -25.19
N THR A 539 -16.20 -10.24 -24.49
CA THR A 539 -16.19 -11.67 -24.79
C THR A 539 -17.35 -12.44 -24.17
N GLY A 540 -18.19 -11.82 -23.32
CA GLY A 540 -19.25 -12.48 -22.56
C GLY A 540 -18.72 -13.28 -21.37
N GLY A 541 -17.45 -13.10 -21.00
CA GLY A 541 -16.88 -13.78 -19.83
C GLY A 541 -17.49 -13.30 -18.51
N ALA A 542 -17.90 -12.03 -18.43
CA ALA A 542 -18.62 -11.48 -17.29
C ALA A 542 -19.99 -12.16 -17.09
N ASP A 543 -20.73 -12.40 -18.19
CA ASP A 543 -22.03 -13.08 -18.18
C ASP A 543 -21.92 -14.49 -17.61
N LEU A 544 -20.91 -15.25 -18.08
CA LEU A 544 -20.66 -16.61 -17.59
C LEU A 544 -20.33 -16.63 -16.09
N LEU A 545 -19.48 -15.72 -15.62
CA LEU A 545 -19.12 -15.62 -14.19
C LEU A 545 -20.33 -15.19 -13.35
N ALA A 546 -21.14 -14.25 -13.84
CA ALA A 546 -22.36 -13.81 -13.18
C ALA A 546 -23.38 -14.97 -13.06
N GLU A 547 -23.55 -15.74 -14.13
CA GLU A 547 -24.45 -16.89 -14.15
C GLU A 547 -24.01 -17.98 -13.17
N LEU A 548 -22.71 -18.29 -13.14
CA LEU A 548 -22.14 -19.19 -12.12
C LEU A 548 -22.35 -18.66 -10.69
N PHE A 549 -22.21 -17.34 -10.50
CA PHE A 549 -22.45 -16.71 -9.21
C PHE A 549 -23.94 -16.80 -8.81
N VAL A 550 -24.87 -16.51 -9.72
CA VAL A 550 -26.32 -16.60 -9.49
C VAL A 550 -26.74 -18.05 -9.23
N MET A 551 -26.18 -19.02 -9.95
CA MET A 551 -26.41 -20.45 -9.67
C MET A 551 -25.94 -20.83 -8.26
N GLY A 552 -24.76 -20.38 -7.86
CA GLY A 552 -24.25 -20.61 -6.50
C GLY A 552 -25.13 -19.96 -5.43
N ALA A 553 -25.68 -18.76 -5.72
CA ALA A 553 -26.61 -18.06 -4.84
C ALA A 553 -28.05 -18.61 -4.91
N GLY A 554 -28.40 -19.42 -5.92
CA GLY A 554 -29.77 -19.90 -6.17
C GLY A 554 -30.39 -20.68 -5.02
N SER A 555 -29.61 -21.49 -4.32
CA SER A 555 -30.08 -22.21 -3.11
C SER A 555 -30.43 -21.25 -1.97
N ILE A 556 -29.70 -20.14 -1.85
CA ILE A 556 -29.92 -19.11 -0.84
C ILE A 556 -31.18 -18.29 -1.18
N LEU A 557 -31.34 -17.92 -2.45
CA LEU A 557 -32.54 -17.24 -2.96
C LEU A 557 -33.80 -18.11 -2.81
N ALA A 558 -33.71 -19.41 -3.14
CA ALA A 558 -34.78 -20.39 -2.97
C ALA A 558 -35.18 -20.59 -1.52
N ALA A 559 -34.24 -20.46 -0.57
CA ALA A 559 -34.49 -20.51 0.88
C ALA A 559 -35.08 -19.19 1.42
N GLY A 560 -35.42 -18.21 0.57
CA GLY A 560 -35.99 -16.94 1.00
C GLY A 560 -34.95 -15.85 1.30
N GLY A 561 -33.69 -16.08 0.94
CA GLY A 561 -32.64 -15.06 0.98
C GLY A 561 -32.95 -13.95 -0.04
N GLY A 562 -33.10 -12.71 0.44
CA GLY A 562 -33.35 -11.55 -0.45
C GLY A 562 -32.09 -11.07 -1.17
N LEU A 563 -32.24 -10.10 -2.08
CA LEU A 563 -31.16 -9.47 -2.83
C LEU A 563 -29.98 -8.99 -1.93
N ALA A 564 -30.28 -8.58 -0.69
CA ALA A 564 -29.23 -8.18 0.29
C ALA A 564 -28.26 -9.32 0.63
N VAL A 565 -28.72 -10.57 0.64
CA VAL A 565 -27.84 -11.73 0.91
C VAL A 565 -26.93 -11.98 -0.30
N VAL A 566 -27.45 -11.84 -1.50
CA VAL A 566 -26.66 -11.96 -2.74
C VAL A 566 -25.61 -10.84 -2.82
N LEU A 567 -25.99 -9.60 -2.48
CA LEU A 567 -25.08 -8.46 -2.37
C LEU A 567 -23.97 -8.75 -1.34
N GLY A 568 -24.34 -9.29 -0.17
CA GLY A 568 -23.39 -9.68 0.88
C GLY A 568 -22.44 -10.80 0.45
N LEU A 569 -22.92 -11.76 -0.36
CA LEU A 569 -22.09 -12.80 -0.94
C LEU A 569 -21.10 -12.21 -1.97
N MET A 570 -21.56 -11.29 -2.84
CA MET A 570 -20.69 -10.54 -3.77
C MET A 570 -19.61 -9.79 -3.00
N TYR A 571 -19.96 -9.09 -1.94
CA TYR A 571 -19.02 -8.43 -1.04
C TYR A 571 -17.99 -9.43 -0.49
N LEU A 572 -18.42 -10.57 0.06
CA LEU A 572 -17.52 -11.56 0.67
C LEU A 572 -16.57 -12.19 -0.35
N VAL A 573 -17.05 -12.53 -1.55
CA VAL A 573 -16.21 -13.09 -2.62
C VAL A 573 -15.15 -12.06 -3.02
N THR A 574 -15.52 -10.80 -3.23
CA THR A 574 -14.59 -9.72 -3.55
C THR A 574 -13.59 -9.50 -2.40
N ALA A 575 -14.06 -9.50 -1.16
CA ALA A 575 -13.22 -9.33 0.02
C ALA A 575 -12.21 -10.47 0.20
N LEU A 576 -12.58 -11.71 -0.11
CA LEU A 576 -11.65 -12.84 -0.12
C LEU A 576 -10.62 -12.69 -1.24
N LEU A 577 -11.07 -12.29 -2.41
CA LEU A 577 -10.19 -12.09 -3.57
C LEU A 577 -9.14 -11.01 -3.31
N THR A 578 -9.53 -9.86 -2.75
CA THR A 578 -8.62 -8.74 -2.46
C THR A 578 -7.60 -9.06 -1.35
N ASN A 579 -7.82 -10.09 -0.54
CA ASN A 579 -6.83 -10.59 0.40
C ASN A 579 -5.75 -11.49 -0.24
N ILE A 580 -5.93 -11.86 -1.51
CA ILE A 580 -5.00 -12.72 -2.27
C ILE A 580 -4.29 -11.91 -3.36
N ILE A 581 -5.02 -11.01 -4.02
CA ILE A 581 -4.52 -10.15 -5.11
C ILE A 581 -4.69 -8.68 -4.74
N SER A 582 -4.13 -7.77 -5.55
CA SER A 582 -4.27 -6.33 -5.31
C SER A 582 -5.72 -5.86 -5.37
N ASN A 583 -6.06 -4.82 -4.60
CA ASN A 583 -7.39 -4.20 -4.57
C ASN A 583 -7.85 -3.75 -5.96
N ASN A 584 -6.96 -3.13 -6.73
CA ASN A 584 -7.26 -2.65 -8.08
C ASN A 584 -7.60 -3.79 -9.04
N ALA A 585 -6.84 -4.90 -8.99
CA ALA A 585 -7.14 -6.09 -9.78
C ALA A 585 -8.49 -6.71 -9.40
N SER A 586 -8.80 -6.75 -8.10
CA SER A 586 -10.10 -7.26 -7.59
C SER A 586 -11.28 -6.44 -8.13
N VAL A 587 -11.16 -5.11 -8.17
CA VAL A 587 -12.18 -4.20 -8.69
C VAL A 587 -12.42 -4.43 -10.19
N VAL A 588 -11.35 -4.49 -10.99
CA VAL A 588 -11.47 -4.69 -12.43
C VAL A 588 -12.15 -6.01 -12.80
N LEU A 589 -11.83 -7.07 -12.07
CA LEU A 589 -12.42 -8.39 -12.30
C LEU A 589 -13.88 -8.47 -11.83
N MET A 590 -14.18 -7.89 -10.66
CA MET A 590 -15.47 -8.11 -10.02
C MET A 590 -16.54 -7.11 -10.41
N ILE A 591 -16.21 -5.89 -10.85
CA ILE A 591 -17.21 -4.90 -11.27
C ILE A 591 -18.03 -5.37 -12.47
N PRO A 592 -17.45 -5.85 -13.60
CA PRO A 592 -18.23 -6.39 -14.69
C PRO A 592 -19.16 -7.54 -14.26
N VAL A 593 -18.64 -8.46 -13.44
CA VAL A 593 -19.43 -9.59 -12.90
C VAL A 593 -20.55 -9.10 -11.98
N ALA A 594 -20.30 -8.08 -11.18
CA ALA A 594 -21.29 -7.49 -10.28
C ALA A 594 -22.42 -6.80 -11.02
N ILE A 595 -22.10 -6.05 -12.08
CA ILE A 595 -23.06 -5.39 -12.94
C ILE A 595 -23.97 -6.43 -13.61
N GLU A 596 -23.38 -7.44 -14.23
CA GLU A 596 -24.12 -8.49 -14.94
C GLU A 596 -25.00 -9.30 -13.97
N THR A 597 -24.44 -9.65 -12.78
CA THR A 597 -25.23 -10.31 -11.72
C THR A 597 -26.44 -9.46 -11.30
N ALA A 598 -26.27 -8.16 -11.15
CA ALA A 598 -27.35 -7.25 -10.77
C ALA A 598 -28.43 -7.18 -11.87
N GLN A 599 -28.04 -7.13 -13.14
CA GLN A 599 -28.96 -7.12 -14.29
C GLN A 599 -29.78 -8.41 -14.36
N GLN A 600 -29.15 -9.59 -14.22
CA GLN A 600 -29.83 -10.89 -14.22
C GLN A 600 -30.83 -11.02 -13.06
N LEU A 601 -30.52 -10.40 -11.90
CA LEU A 601 -31.41 -10.40 -10.74
C LEU A 601 -32.43 -9.26 -10.72
N ASN A 602 -32.44 -8.42 -11.77
CA ASN A 602 -33.23 -7.20 -11.83
C ASN A 602 -33.05 -6.33 -10.57
N ALA A 603 -31.76 -6.12 -10.20
CA ALA A 603 -31.31 -5.36 -9.07
C ALA A 603 -30.53 -4.10 -9.51
N SER A 604 -30.24 -3.20 -8.56
CA SER A 604 -29.45 -1.99 -8.82
C SER A 604 -27.98 -2.36 -9.09
N ALA A 605 -27.52 -2.19 -10.34
CA ALA A 605 -26.13 -2.39 -10.72
C ALA A 605 -25.18 -1.50 -9.92
N PHE A 606 -25.57 -0.23 -9.68
CA PHE A 606 -24.80 0.72 -8.86
C PHE A 606 -24.55 0.22 -7.43
N ALA A 607 -25.57 -0.36 -6.79
CA ALA A 607 -25.43 -0.95 -5.44
C ALA A 607 -24.43 -2.12 -5.43
N PHE A 608 -24.41 -2.95 -6.46
CA PHE A 608 -23.46 -4.05 -6.58
C PHE A 608 -22.04 -3.56 -6.86
N VAL A 609 -21.87 -2.53 -7.68
CA VAL A 609 -20.57 -1.87 -7.90
C VAL A 609 -20.04 -1.26 -6.60
N LEU A 610 -20.89 -0.60 -5.81
CA LEU A 610 -20.50 -0.09 -4.49
C LEU A 610 -20.07 -1.22 -3.54
N ALA A 611 -20.76 -2.37 -3.53
CA ALA A 611 -20.38 -3.49 -2.70
C ALA A 611 -18.99 -4.03 -3.06
N VAL A 612 -18.67 -4.15 -4.35
CA VAL A 612 -17.34 -4.53 -4.83
C VAL A 612 -16.30 -3.49 -4.42
N THR A 613 -16.60 -2.20 -4.57
CA THR A 613 -15.68 -1.09 -4.23
C THR A 613 -15.30 -1.10 -2.75
N PHE A 614 -16.30 -1.19 -1.87
CA PHE A 614 -16.04 -1.27 -0.42
C PHE A 614 -15.30 -2.56 -0.06
N ALA A 615 -15.71 -3.70 -0.63
CA ALA A 615 -15.09 -5.01 -0.35
C ALA A 615 -13.62 -5.03 -0.75
N ALA A 616 -13.28 -4.50 -1.92
CA ALA A 616 -11.91 -4.43 -2.41
C ALA A 616 -10.99 -3.58 -1.50
N SER A 617 -11.56 -2.63 -0.75
CA SER A 617 -10.81 -1.81 0.21
C SER A 617 -10.65 -2.44 1.61
N THR A 618 -11.09 -3.71 1.81
CA THR A 618 -11.11 -4.39 3.12
C THR A 618 -10.17 -5.60 3.18
N ALA A 619 -8.94 -5.46 2.71
CA ALA A 619 -7.92 -6.52 2.78
C ALA A 619 -7.34 -6.65 4.19
N PHE A 620 -8.17 -7.05 5.18
CA PHE A 620 -7.76 -7.13 6.59
C PHE A 620 -7.10 -8.45 6.99
N MET A 621 -7.33 -9.55 6.25
CA MET A 621 -6.99 -10.89 6.71
C MET A 621 -5.57 -11.33 6.38
N THR A 622 -4.87 -10.60 5.52
CA THR A 622 -3.52 -10.96 5.08
C THR A 622 -2.57 -9.76 5.07
N PRO A 623 -1.26 -9.96 5.28
CA PRO A 623 -0.29 -8.89 5.12
C PRO A 623 -0.10 -8.47 3.66
N VAL A 624 -0.31 -9.39 2.71
CA VAL A 624 -0.05 -9.20 1.27
C VAL A 624 -1.20 -8.45 0.58
N GLY A 625 -2.44 -8.57 1.10
CA GLY A 625 -3.63 -8.00 0.47
C GLY A 625 -3.62 -6.47 0.33
N TYR A 626 -2.82 -5.76 1.14
CA TYR A 626 -2.70 -4.31 1.05
C TYR A 626 -1.31 -3.80 1.45
N GLN A 627 -0.80 -2.81 0.71
CA GLN A 627 0.55 -2.26 0.94
C GLN A 627 0.76 -1.73 2.36
N THR A 628 -0.27 -1.13 2.99
CA THR A 628 -0.16 -0.63 4.36
C THR A 628 0.01 -1.73 5.39
N ASN A 629 -0.59 -2.91 5.15
CA ASN A 629 -0.37 -4.10 5.97
C ASN A 629 1.08 -4.57 5.89
N LEU A 630 1.63 -4.58 4.68
CA LEU A 630 3.02 -4.99 4.46
C LEU A 630 4.01 -4.02 5.13
N LEU A 631 3.74 -2.69 5.06
CA LEU A 631 4.57 -1.67 5.72
C LEU A 631 4.69 -1.88 7.24
N VAL A 632 3.59 -2.29 7.89
CA VAL A 632 3.60 -2.51 9.35
C VAL A 632 3.97 -3.93 9.75
N TYR A 633 4.09 -4.87 8.79
CA TYR A 633 4.34 -6.29 9.05
C TYR A 633 5.66 -6.53 9.77
N GLY A 634 6.75 -6.07 9.20
CA GLY A 634 8.10 -6.17 9.77
C GLY A 634 8.26 -5.36 11.05
N PRO A 635 8.02 -4.02 11.03
CA PRO A 635 8.15 -3.16 12.19
C PRO A 635 7.25 -3.56 13.37
N GLY A 636 6.11 -4.21 13.12
CA GLY A 636 5.21 -4.74 14.16
C GLY A 636 5.56 -6.15 14.62
N GLY A 637 6.51 -6.84 13.99
CA GLY A 637 6.90 -8.21 14.30
C GLY A 637 5.77 -9.24 14.10
N TYR A 638 4.77 -8.91 13.27
CA TYR A 638 3.58 -9.74 13.10
C TYR A 638 3.88 -11.04 12.35
N ARG A 639 2.97 -12.02 12.55
CA ARG A 639 2.88 -13.23 11.76
C ARG A 639 1.64 -13.17 10.87
N PHE A 640 1.65 -13.91 9.77
CA PHE A 640 0.49 -14.02 8.87
C PHE A 640 -0.83 -14.32 9.62
N THR A 641 -0.76 -15.24 10.58
CA THR A 641 -1.91 -15.64 11.39
C THR A 641 -2.48 -14.53 12.27
N ASP A 642 -1.72 -13.49 12.58
CA ASP A 642 -2.19 -12.38 13.41
C ASP A 642 -3.18 -11.51 12.62
N TYR A 643 -2.90 -11.27 11.32
CA TYR A 643 -3.85 -10.62 10.42
C TYR A 643 -5.15 -11.39 10.31
N LEU A 644 -5.07 -12.70 10.15
CA LEU A 644 -6.28 -13.54 10.07
C LEU A 644 -7.12 -13.48 11.36
N LYS A 645 -6.46 -13.52 12.54
CA LYS A 645 -7.16 -13.47 13.84
C LYS A 645 -7.87 -12.14 14.07
N VAL A 646 -7.23 -11.03 13.71
CA VAL A 646 -7.78 -9.69 13.91
C VAL A 646 -8.70 -9.32 12.76
N GLY A 647 -8.31 -9.65 11.53
CA GLY A 647 -9.00 -9.24 10.32
C GLY A 647 -10.26 -10.04 9.99
N ALA A 648 -10.30 -11.36 10.23
CA ALA A 648 -11.46 -12.15 9.83
C ALA A 648 -12.77 -11.76 10.58
N PRO A 649 -12.78 -11.54 11.91
CA PRO A 649 -13.96 -11.03 12.57
C PRO A 649 -14.34 -9.61 12.10
N LEU A 650 -13.36 -8.74 11.86
CA LEU A 650 -13.58 -7.40 11.33
C LEU A 650 -14.21 -7.46 9.93
N GLN A 651 -13.70 -8.35 9.07
CA GLN A 651 -14.24 -8.58 7.73
C GLN A 651 -15.71 -8.99 7.76
N ALA A 652 -16.07 -9.90 8.67
CA ALA A 652 -17.46 -10.32 8.85
C ALA A 652 -18.36 -9.16 9.31
N VAL A 653 -17.91 -8.34 10.25
CA VAL A 653 -18.64 -7.15 10.70
C VAL A 653 -18.82 -6.14 9.56
N PHE A 654 -17.76 -5.89 8.77
CA PHE A 654 -17.81 -4.98 7.62
C PHE A 654 -18.73 -5.54 6.52
N ALA A 655 -18.72 -6.83 6.24
CA ALA A 655 -19.61 -7.45 5.27
C ALA A 655 -21.08 -7.19 5.62
N VAL A 656 -21.47 -7.37 6.87
CA VAL A 656 -22.84 -7.10 7.32
C VAL A 656 -23.13 -5.59 7.29
N ALA A 657 -22.26 -4.75 7.86
CA ALA A 657 -22.50 -3.32 7.95
C ALA A 657 -22.59 -2.67 6.57
N THR A 658 -21.67 -3.03 5.65
CA THR A 658 -21.65 -2.49 4.30
C THR A 658 -22.85 -2.95 3.48
N THR A 659 -23.19 -4.24 3.53
CA THR A 659 -24.36 -4.78 2.82
C THR A 659 -25.65 -4.11 3.26
N LEU A 660 -25.87 -3.96 4.56
CA LEU A 660 -27.06 -3.29 5.11
C LEU A 660 -27.04 -1.80 4.81
N GLY A 661 -25.87 -1.16 4.89
CA GLY A 661 -25.72 0.25 4.58
C GLY A 661 -25.99 0.56 3.11
N ILE A 662 -25.46 -0.23 2.17
CA ILE A 662 -25.75 -0.05 0.74
C ILE A 662 -27.25 -0.25 0.48
N ALA A 663 -27.86 -1.29 1.04
CA ALA A 663 -29.28 -1.52 0.89
C ALA A 663 -30.13 -0.36 1.44
N TYR A 664 -29.67 0.30 2.51
CA TYR A 664 -30.38 1.42 3.14
C TYR A 664 -30.22 2.72 2.37
N PHE A 665 -29.00 3.10 1.95
CA PHE A 665 -28.72 4.41 1.35
C PHE A 665 -29.03 4.48 -0.14
N TRP A 666 -28.79 3.41 -0.90
CA TRP A 666 -28.96 3.39 -2.36
C TRP A 666 -30.10 2.47 -2.83
N GLY A 667 -30.62 1.62 -1.94
CA GLY A 667 -31.62 0.63 -2.35
C GLY A 667 -31.02 -0.51 -3.17
N LEU A 668 -31.83 -1.57 -3.37
CA LEU A 668 -31.42 -2.74 -4.16
C LEU A 668 -32.31 -2.94 -5.39
N ALA A 669 -33.40 -2.18 -5.51
CA ALA A 669 -34.25 -2.22 -6.70
C ALA A 669 -33.55 -1.50 -7.88
N PRO A 670 -33.80 -1.91 -9.14
CA PRO A 670 -33.30 -1.20 -10.29
C PRO A 670 -33.80 0.24 -10.27
N ALA A 671 -32.96 1.19 -10.74
CA ALA A 671 -33.28 2.62 -10.81
C ALA A 671 -34.35 2.92 -11.86
#